data_61c0b059ec6e0ba795f1b4a996338f81
#
_entry.id   61c0b059ec6e0ba795f1b4a996338f81
#
_cell.length_a   1.000
_cell.length_b   1.000
_cell.length_c   1.000
_cell.angle_alpha   90.00
_cell.angle_beta   90.00
_cell.angle_gamma   90.00
#
_symmetry.space_group_name_H-M   'P 1'
#
loop_
_entity.id
_entity.type
_entity.pdbx_description
1 polymer ?
#
loop_
_entity_poly.entity_id
_entity_poly.type
_entity_poly.pdbx_seq_one_letter_code
_entity_poly.pdbx_strand_id
1 'polypeptide(L)'
;MNHSQRNLKKLIRAKEDSIADEELFLSAAYQKYQTSLARAVTGRYRYGLQVLLDWDISEQAGVAYTDNYKVHLNAANPITQSFPTRFLRSQSLTGLTGHEVGHLLYSDFTAHAVHLRSLENGSFYPKEPELSLPAYQTALEEIKEVLEEKDKAGCLTLARCAATFQNILEDIHIEDRMCEEFHGTFRQGIELNNLRMSEQIPSIQEQIDKEYQPFSIIANLILSYCRTGNINNPTGYQGDYLDTISDCTDLLDTAMESEKGTDRMLVSNALLALTWNYIQPLIEKTREELEMHGEDSAADALEDLLGDEVSSGAPLPTGKSGAIPKNIKPASPKGSGNDEGNAPSGPRTKEDAIEEAKQVLSEEGGRIALTKTNTILDENNPGVTYVSQYQGSGYEHAAEDLFRILNDVAAEKVQEDCQTELTEELQKTANDIHYGNAHAGIHVTIHRLTSVSDYLKNEYQTVAPPLLRASKKLQSTILPLLKEEQQGGKQKNLLFGKRLAVALLIDESGSMGWGDRMTHARKTAIVLYDFCKSLGIPITIYGHSTDAGGVALYSYAEFDSVDNEDCYRLMDMCDRNGNRDGAALRFVAEHLCTRPELQKLLILISDGQPADYGYSGTEAEADLRGIKKEYEKRDVILFAAAIGDDKENIRRIYKDGFLDITKLEELPKNMAQLVKQHLK
;
A
#
# COMPACT_ATOMS: atom_id res chain seq x y z
N MET A 1 -22.06 -25.95 -4.67
CA MET A 1 -21.05 -25.48 -3.74
C MET A 1 -20.59 -26.67 -2.91
N ASN A 2 -19.31 -27.02 -2.98
CA ASN A 2 -18.71 -28.09 -2.17
C ASN A 2 -18.73 -27.70 -0.67
N HIS A 3 -18.71 -28.71 0.20
CA HIS A 3 -18.76 -28.50 1.68
C HIS A 3 -17.61 -27.59 2.16
N SER A 4 -16.43 -27.73 1.58
CA SER A 4 -15.26 -26.88 1.85
C SER A 4 -15.48 -25.41 1.49
N GLN A 5 -16.10 -25.10 0.36
CA GLN A 5 -16.40 -23.70 -0.04
C GLN A 5 -17.43 -23.03 0.88
N ARG A 6 -18.36 -23.80 1.46
CA ARG A 6 -19.30 -23.27 2.46
C ARG A 6 -18.61 -22.96 3.80
N ASN A 7 -17.67 -23.79 4.18
CA ASN A 7 -16.87 -23.56 5.39
C ASN A 7 -15.96 -22.35 5.24
N LEU A 8 -15.27 -22.20 4.09
CA LEU A 8 -14.42 -21.04 3.81
C LEU A 8 -15.21 -19.73 3.90
N LYS A 9 -16.40 -19.66 3.31
CA LYS A 9 -17.26 -18.45 3.42
C LYS A 9 -17.69 -18.12 4.85
N LYS A 10 -17.85 -19.13 5.71
CA LYS A 10 -18.16 -18.90 7.12
C LYS A 10 -16.95 -18.36 7.88
N LEU A 11 -15.75 -18.88 7.58
CA LEU A 11 -14.50 -18.41 8.16
C LEU A 11 -14.23 -16.95 7.76
N ILE A 12 -14.40 -16.62 6.47
CA ILE A 12 -14.25 -15.24 5.98
C ILE A 12 -15.18 -14.27 6.72
N ARG A 13 -16.47 -14.60 6.83
CA ARG A 13 -17.42 -13.75 7.57
C ARG A 13 -17.07 -13.58 9.05
N ALA A 14 -16.64 -14.66 9.71
CA ALA A 14 -16.20 -14.56 11.10
C ALA A 14 -14.92 -13.71 11.23
N LYS A 15 -14.05 -13.73 10.22
CA LYS A 15 -12.83 -12.93 10.19
C LYS A 15 -13.13 -11.44 9.96
N GLU A 16 -14.11 -11.10 9.09
CA GLU A 16 -14.56 -9.71 8.84
C GLU A 16 -14.87 -8.96 10.15
N ASP A 17 -15.54 -9.62 11.08
CA ASP A 17 -15.92 -9.05 12.38
C ASP A 17 -14.69 -8.79 13.29
N SER A 18 -13.58 -9.46 13.07
CA SER A 18 -12.37 -9.38 13.88
C SER A 18 -11.30 -8.44 13.31
N ILE A 19 -11.43 -7.99 12.06
CA ILE A 19 -10.48 -7.07 11.43
C ILE A 19 -10.60 -5.69 12.08
N ALA A 20 -9.49 -5.17 12.60
CA ALA A 20 -9.41 -3.81 13.13
C ALA A 20 -9.44 -2.75 12.02
N ASP A 21 -9.79 -1.52 12.35
CA ASP A 21 -9.78 -0.40 11.40
C ASP A 21 -8.36 -0.11 10.89
N GLU A 22 -7.36 -0.17 11.75
CA GLU A 22 -5.95 -0.06 11.38
C GLU A 22 -5.60 -1.08 10.27
N GLU A 23 -5.94 -2.33 10.49
CA GLU A 23 -5.66 -3.43 9.58
C GLU A 23 -6.36 -3.26 8.22
N LEU A 24 -7.61 -2.78 8.24
CA LEU A 24 -8.39 -2.53 7.04
C LEU A 24 -7.84 -1.33 6.26
N PHE A 25 -7.66 -0.18 6.93
CA PHE A 25 -7.28 1.05 6.27
C PHE A 25 -5.82 1.04 5.78
N LEU A 26 -4.93 0.30 6.44
CA LEU A 26 -3.56 0.09 5.97
C LEU A 26 -3.42 -1.04 4.93
N SER A 27 -4.49 -1.78 4.63
CA SER A 27 -4.43 -2.87 3.65
C SER A 27 -4.11 -2.36 2.25
N ALA A 28 -3.38 -3.15 1.48
CA ALA A 28 -3.07 -2.86 0.08
C ALA A 28 -4.35 -2.66 -0.77
N ALA A 29 -5.42 -3.37 -0.43
CA ALA A 29 -6.72 -3.25 -1.11
C ALA A 29 -7.35 -1.87 -0.87
N TYR A 30 -7.34 -1.37 0.37
CA TYR A 30 -7.89 -0.05 0.69
C TYR A 30 -7.02 1.09 0.13
N GLN A 31 -5.70 0.98 0.23
CA GLN A 31 -4.78 1.94 -0.38
C GLN A 31 -4.95 2.02 -1.91
N LYS A 32 -5.14 0.87 -2.56
CA LYS A 32 -5.43 0.81 -3.99
C LYS A 32 -6.77 1.46 -4.33
N TYR A 33 -7.78 1.29 -3.50
CA TYR A 33 -9.08 1.93 -3.65
C TYR A 33 -8.96 3.45 -3.64
N GLN A 34 -8.36 4.04 -2.59
CA GLN A 34 -8.14 5.48 -2.48
C GLN A 34 -7.27 6.03 -3.63
N THR A 35 -6.20 5.31 -3.98
CA THR A 35 -5.35 5.66 -5.14
C THR A 35 -6.14 5.67 -6.44
N SER A 36 -7.08 4.73 -6.63
CA SER A 36 -7.91 4.66 -7.82
C SER A 36 -8.87 5.83 -7.92
N LEU A 37 -9.46 6.28 -6.80
CA LEU A 37 -10.31 7.48 -6.74
C LEU A 37 -9.50 8.73 -7.11
N ALA A 38 -8.34 8.93 -6.48
CA ALA A 38 -7.46 10.08 -6.77
C ALA A 38 -7.02 10.14 -8.24
N ARG A 39 -6.64 9.00 -8.82
CA ARG A 39 -6.24 8.90 -10.24
C ARG A 39 -7.38 9.16 -11.19
N ALA A 40 -8.59 8.67 -10.88
CA ALA A 40 -9.76 8.82 -11.75
C ALA A 40 -10.07 10.30 -12.03
N VAL A 41 -9.92 11.16 -11.03
CA VAL A 41 -10.25 12.59 -11.15
C VAL A 41 -9.07 13.45 -11.61
N THR A 42 -7.84 13.09 -11.23
CA THR A 42 -6.66 13.85 -11.65
C THR A 42 -6.15 13.50 -13.04
N GLY A 43 -6.58 12.39 -13.62
CA GLY A 43 -6.04 11.87 -14.88
C GLY A 43 -4.54 11.54 -14.84
N ARG A 44 -3.94 11.48 -13.67
CA ARG A 44 -2.49 11.29 -13.48
C ARG A 44 -2.06 9.81 -13.41
N TYR A 45 -2.71 8.92 -14.15
CA TYR A 45 -2.31 7.51 -14.22
C TYR A 45 -0.85 7.32 -14.67
N ARG A 46 -0.36 8.18 -15.56
CA ARG A 46 0.99 8.08 -16.13
C ARG A 46 2.08 8.57 -15.17
N TYR A 47 1.75 9.43 -14.22
CA TYR A 47 2.72 10.08 -13.32
C TYR A 47 2.85 9.36 -11.97
N GLY A 48 2.20 8.22 -11.81
CA GLY A 48 2.38 7.37 -10.64
C GLY A 48 1.77 7.93 -9.35
N LEU A 49 0.76 8.84 -9.45
CA LEU A 49 0.07 9.33 -8.26
C LEU A 49 -0.38 8.18 -7.38
N GLN A 50 -0.07 8.24 -6.10
CA GLN A 50 -0.41 7.25 -5.09
C GLN A 50 -1.00 7.95 -3.87
N VAL A 51 -1.97 7.30 -3.24
CA VAL A 51 -2.42 7.63 -1.90
C VAL A 51 -1.75 6.66 -0.95
N LEU A 52 -1.01 7.18 0.01
CA LEU A 52 -0.34 6.42 1.06
C LEU A 52 -1.10 6.63 2.36
N LEU A 53 -1.42 5.55 3.04
CA LEU A 53 -2.07 5.60 4.34
C LEU A 53 -1.08 5.12 5.41
N ASP A 54 -1.08 5.82 6.54
CA ASP A 54 -0.39 5.44 7.76
C ASP A 54 -1.35 5.43 8.95
N TRP A 55 -0.88 4.98 10.09
CA TRP A 55 -1.63 4.93 11.35
C TRP A 55 -0.77 5.51 12.46
N ASP A 56 -0.75 6.84 12.58
CA ASP A 56 0.01 7.54 13.59
C ASP A 56 -0.93 8.22 14.59
N ILE A 57 -0.87 7.76 15.83
CA ILE A 57 -1.67 8.28 16.97
C ILE A 57 -0.91 9.34 17.79
N SER A 58 0.28 9.73 17.38
CA SER A 58 1.03 10.75 18.10
C SER A 58 0.35 12.11 18.02
N GLU A 59 0.45 12.91 19.07
CA GLU A 59 -0.09 14.27 19.11
C GLU A 59 0.50 15.18 18.01
N GLN A 60 1.65 14.77 17.45
CA GLN A 60 2.36 15.50 16.41
C GLN A 60 2.03 15.02 14.99
N ALA A 61 1.22 13.97 14.84
CA ALA A 61 0.87 13.44 13.53
C ALA A 61 -0.04 14.41 12.76
N GLY A 62 0.31 14.69 11.52
CA GLY A 62 -0.56 15.41 10.59
C GLY A 62 -1.80 14.59 10.24
N VAL A 63 -2.85 15.26 9.76
CA VAL A 63 -4.08 14.60 9.30
C VAL A 63 -3.92 14.07 7.88
N ALA A 64 -3.54 14.95 6.95
CA ALA A 64 -3.28 14.65 5.55
C ALA A 64 -2.33 15.69 4.95
N TYR A 65 -1.66 15.37 3.85
CA TYR A 65 -0.89 16.32 3.05
C TYR A 65 -0.57 15.76 1.67
N THR A 66 -0.26 16.64 0.71
CA THR A 66 0.25 16.24 -0.60
C THR A 66 1.63 16.84 -0.88
N ASP A 67 2.49 16.08 -1.57
CA ASP A 67 3.79 16.52 -2.08
C ASP A 67 3.80 16.72 -3.61
N ASN A 68 2.63 16.92 -4.22
CA ASN A 68 2.37 16.95 -5.67
C ASN A 68 2.53 15.61 -6.40
N TYR A 69 3.07 14.59 -5.78
CA TYR A 69 3.27 13.26 -6.37
C TYR A 69 2.49 12.18 -5.62
N LYS A 70 2.34 12.37 -4.32
CA LYS A 70 1.68 11.46 -3.42
C LYS A 70 0.73 12.24 -2.51
N VAL A 71 -0.34 11.59 -2.14
CA VAL A 71 -1.24 12.03 -1.09
C VAL A 71 -0.96 11.15 0.13
N HIS A 72 -0.66 11.76 1.25
CA HIS A 72 -0.42 11.09 2.52
C HIS A 72 -1.62 11.30 3.44
N LEU A 73 -2.17 10.23 3.98
CA LEU A 73 -3.32 10.25 4.87
C LEU A 73 -2.99 9.48 6.15
N ASN A 74 -3.14 10.13 7.28
CA ASN A 74 -3.11 9.44 8.56
C ASN A 74 -4.52 8.90 8.87
N ALA A 75 -4.71 7.59 8.76
CA ALA A 75 -6.01 6.96 9.02
C ALA A 75 -6.39 7.00 10.52
N ALA A 76 -5.42 7.21 11.43
CA ALA A 76 -5.64 7.38 12.86
C ALA A 76 -5.93 8.84 13.27
N ASN A 77 -6.06 9.77 12.32
CA ASN A 77 -6.27 11.18 12.63
C ASN A 77 -7.53 11.41 13.49
N PRO A 78 -7.53 12.42 14.37
CA PRO A 78 -8.63 12.66 15.31
C PRO A 78 -9.99 12.91 14.62
N ILE A 79 -10.01 13.56 13.45
CA ILE A 79 -11.25 13.84 12.71
C ILE A 79 -11.89 12.52 12.29
N THR A 80 -11.14 11.67 11.59
CA THR A 80 -11.61 10.36 11.12
C THR A 80 -12.03 9.46 12.29
N GLN A 81 -11.22 9.39 13.35
CA GLN A 81 -11.50 8.52 14.50
C GLN A 81 -12.68 8.99 15.33
N SER A 82 -13.10 10.26 15.26
CA SER A 82 -14.28 10.77 15.95
C SER A 82 -15.60 10.20 15.41
N PHE A 83 -15.61 9.59 14.24
CA PHE A 83 -16.82 9.03 13.67
C PHE A 83 -17.14 7.64 14.23
N PRO A 84 -18.43 7.36 14.56
CA PRO A 84 -18.80 6.16 15.30
C PRO A 84 -18.76 4.88 14.49
N THR A 85 -18.76 4.94 13.17
CA THR A 85 -18.82 3.75 12.31
C THR A 85 -17.64 3.70 11.33
N ARG A 86 -17.19 2.49 11.06
CA ARG A 86 -16.16 2.22 10.04
C ARG A 86 -16.48 2.84 8.68
N PHE A 87 -17.77 2.83 8.31
CA PHE A 87 -18.20 3.45 7.07
C PHE A 87 -17.96 4.97 7.06
N LEU A 88 -18.36 5.68 8.13
CA LEU A 88 -18.14 7.12 8.24
C LEU A 88 -16.65 7.46 8.30
N ARG A 89 -15.84 6.65 8.96
CA ARG A 89 -14.38 6.78 8.95
C ARG A 89 -13.80 6.63 7.54
N SER A 90 -14.29 5.67 6.77
CA SER A 90 -13.92 5.52 5.36
C SER A 90 -14.36 6.71 4.51
N GLN A 91 -15.55 7.27 4.75
CA GLN A 91 -16.01 8.47 4.06
C GLN A 91 -15.16 9.69 4.44
N SER A 92 -14.79 9.85 5.69
CA SER A 92 -13.86 10.87 6.15
C SER A 92 -12.52 10.80 5.40
N LEU A 93 -11.91 9.61 5.34
CA LEU A 93 -10.65 9.39 4.58
C LEU A 93 -10.82 9.68 3.09
N THR A 94 -11.97 9.37 2.50
CA THR A 94 -12.26 9.73 1.11
C THR A 94 -12.40 11.24 0.95
N GLY A 95 -12.99 11.95 1.90
CA GLY A 95 -13.05 13.40 1.95
C GLY A 95 -11.67 14.04 2.04
N LEU A 96 -10.79 13.52 2.91
CA LEU A 96 -9.39 13.96 2.99
C LEU A 96 -8.62 13.71 1.68
N THR A 97 -8.82 12.54 1.06
CA THR A 97 -8.27 12.29 -0.29
C THR A 97 -8.76 13.34 -1.29
N GLY A 98 -10.04 13.69 -1.24
CA GLY A 98 -10.64 14.71 -2.09
C GLY A 98 -10.04 16.08 -1.88
N HIS A 99 -9.83 16.48 -0.63
CA HIS A 99 -9.19 17.75 -0.26
C HIS A 99 -7.77 17.85 -0.85
N GLU A 100 -6.92 16.85 -0.60
CA GLU A 100 -5.54 16.85 -1.10
C GLU A 100 -5.46 16.81 -2.64
N VAL A 101 -6.37 16.08 -3.26
CA VAL A 101 -6.51 16.04 -4.72
C VAL A 101 -7.01 17.39 -5.26
N GLY A 102 -7.85 18.09 -4.52
CA GLY A 102 -8.30 19.45 -4.82
C GLY A 102 -7.12 20.42 -4.98
N HIS A 103 -6.15 20.37 -4.07
CA HIS A 103 -4.91 21.14 -4.21
C HIS A 103 -4.13 20.81 -5.48
N LEU A 104 -4.06 19.52 -5.85
CA LEU A 104 -3.38 19.10 -7.09
C LEU A 104 -4.08 19.60 -8.37
N LEU A 105 -5.38 19.84 -8.31
CA LEU A 105 -6.19 20.26 -9.46
C LEU A 105 -6.31 21.77 -9.58
N TYR A 106 -6.48 22.46 -8.46
CA TYR A 106 -6.96 23.86 -8.47
C TYR A 106 -5.98 24.85 -7.84
N SER A 107 -5.00 24.43 -7.04
CA SER A 107 -4.05 25.33 -6.40
C SER A 107 -2.87 25.70 -7.29
N ASP A 108 -2.49 26.98 -7.30
CA ASP A 108 -1.25 27.49 -7.90
C ASP A 108 -0.16 27.66 -6.83
N PHE A 109 0.49 26.55 -6.48
CA PHE A 109 1.55 26.53 -5.48
C PHE A 109 2.70 27.52 -5.78
N THR A 110 2.99 27.77 -7.08
CA THR A 110 4.04 28.70 -7.49
C THR A 110 3.67 30.14 -7.14
N ALA A 111 2.45 30.54 -7.49
CA ALA A 111 1.97 31.89 -7.15
C ALA A 111 1.88 32.09 -5.63
N HIS A 112 1.50 31.06 -4.90
CA HIS A 112 1.43 31.03 -3.43
C HIS A 112 2.79 31.34 -2.80
N ALA A 113 3.84 30.61 -3.19
CA ALA A 113 5.19 30.89 -2.67
C ALA A 113 5.72 32.25 -3.09
N VAL A 114 5.42 32.71 -4.30
CA VAL A 114 5.80 34.05 -4.73
C VAL A 114 5.12 35.10 -3.86
N HIS A 115 3.85 34.92 -3.51
CA HIS A 115 3.12 35.82 -2.63
C HIS A 115 3.79 35.94 -1.25
N LEU A 116 4.00 34.83 -0.57
CA LEU A 116 4.60 34.84 0.77
C LEU A 116 6.03 35.38 0.76
N ARG A 117 6.87 34.94 -0.17
CA ARG A 117 8.24 35.46 -0.31
C ARG A 117 8.28 36.96 -0.66
N SER A 118 7.28 37.47 -1.39
CA SER A 118 7.23 38.90 -1.67
C SER A 118 7.02 39.68 -0.38
N LEU A 119 6.12 39.24 0.52
CA LEU A 119 5.93 39.84 1.83
C LEU A 119 7.18 39.74 2.71
N GLU A 120 7.84 38.57 2.76
CA GLU A 120 9.11 38.39 3.48
C GLU A 120 10.22 39.35 2.94
N ASN A 121 10.21 39.66 1.64
CA ASN A 121 11.17 40.55 1.03
C ASN A 121 10.74 42.03 1.04
N GLY A 122 9.62 42.37 1.68
CA GLY A 122 9.16 43.71 1.86
C GLY A 122 8.35 44.28 0.68
N SER A 123 7.53 43.46 0.02
CA SER A 123 6.68 43.91 -1.08
C SER A 123 5.37 43.11 -1.16
N PHE A 124 4.31 43.75 -1.61
CA PHE A 124 3.06 43.08 -1.92
C PHE A 124 3.14 42.33 -3.26
N TYR A 125 2.45 41.20 -3.35
CA TYR A 125 2.18 40.48 -4.59
C TYR A 125 0.71 40.00 -4.60
N PRO A 126 -0.02 40.01 -5.71
CA PRO A 126 0.38 40.47 -7.05
C PRO A 126 0.47 42.00 -7.17
N LYS A 127 -0.20 42.75 -6.29
CA LYS A 127 -0.15 44.20 -6.14
C LYS A 127 -0.60 44.61 -4.73
N GLU A 128 -0.45 45.87 -4.41
CA GLU A 128 -1.01 46.49 -3.20
C GLU A 128 -2.54 46.31 -3.16
N PRO A 129 -3.15 46.02 -2.00
CA PRO A 129 -4.59 45.87 -1.89
C PRO A 129 -5.29 47.24 -1.96
N GLU A 130 -6.45 47.28 -2.60
CA GLU A 130 -7.32 48.44 -2.67
C GLU A 130 -8.40 48.33 -1.60
N LEU A 131 -8.40 49.25 -0.62
CA LEU A 131 -9.36 49.20 0.48
C LEU A 131 -10.49 50.19 0.23
N SER A 132 -11.72 49.71 0.31
CA SER A 132 -12.91 50.55 0.17
C SER A 132 -13.25 51.33 1.45
N LEU A 133 -12.80 50.86 2.60
CA LEU A 133 -13.08 51.43 3.92
C LEU A 133 -11.97 52.40 4.35
N PRO A 134 -12.25 53.73 4.49
CA PRO A 134 -11.23 54.68 4.89
C PRO A 134 -10.59 54.44 6.24
N ALA A 135 -11.30 53.76 7.16
CA ALA A 135 -10.83 53.45 8.50
C ALA A 135 -9.53 52.61 8.49
N TYR A 136 -9.28 51.82 7.43
CA TYR A 136 -8.14 50.92 7.34
C TYR A 136 -6.98 51.48 6.46
N GLN A 137 -7.10 52.69 5.95
CA GLN A 137 -6.02 53.31 5.13
C GLN A 137 -4.76 53.53 5.97
N THR A 138 -4.90 54.00 7.22
CA THR A 138 -3.78 54.20 8.15
C THR A 138 -3.06 52.89 8.42
N ALA A 139 -3.81 51.77 8.66
CA ALA A 139 -3.25 50.43 8.84
C ALA A 139 -2.45 49.98 7.59
N LEU A 140 -2.97 50.26 6.39
CA LEU A 140 -2.28 49.93 5.16
C LEU A 140 -0.97 50.74 4.98
N GLU A 141 -0.98 52.04 5.38
CA GLU A 141 0.22 52.86 5.36
C GLU A 141 1.27 52.36 6.32
N GLU A 142 0.90 51.99 7.57
CA GLU A 142 1.80 51.40 8.55
C GLU A 142 2.40 50.07 8.05
N ILE A 143 1.60 49.20 7.42
CA ILE A 143 2.09 47.95 6.80
C ILE A 143 3.10 48.26 5.69
N LYS A 144 2.86 49.30 4.87
CA LYS A 144 3.80 49.71 3.82
C LYS A 144 5.12 50.20 4.41
N GLU A 145 5.10 50.97 5.51
CA GLU A 145 6.30 51.37 6.21
C GLU A 145 7.10 50.18 6.67
N VAL A 146 6.47 49.17 7.29
CA VAL A 146 7.12 47.90 7.71
C VAL A 146 7.76 47.18 6.52
N LEU A 147 7.07 47.10 5.37
CA LEU A 147 7.57 46.45 4.17
C LEU A 147 8.72 47.24 3.50
N GLU A 148 8.58 48.57 3.39
CA GLU A 148 9.60 49.43 2.79
C GLU A 148 10.90 49.48 3.61
N GLU A 149 10.78 49.52 4.93
CA GLU A 149 11.90 49.45 5.86
C GLU A 149 12.54 48.05 5.93
N LYS A 150 11.84 47.04 5.38
CA LYS A 150 12.22 45.61 5.46
C LYS A 150 12.47 45.18 6.88
N ASP A 151 11.60 45.60 7.80
CA ASP A 151 11.65 45.12 9.17
C ASP A 151 11.43 43.60 9.19
N LYS A 152 12.48 42.90 9.59
CA LYS A 152 12.45 41.40 9.56
C LYS A 152 11.33 40.82 10.38
N ALA A 153 11.08 41.34 11.60
CA ALA A 153 10.01 40.88 12.45
C ALA A 153 8.65 41.09 11.79
N GLY A 154 8.46 42.33 11.28
CA GLY A 154 7.24 42.69 10.60
C GLY A 154 7.00 41.89 9.35
N CYS A 155 7.98 41.80 8.46
CA CYS A 155 7.87 41.03 7.21
C CYS A 155 7.56 39.55 7.45
N LEU A 156 8.24 38.89 8.42
CA LEU A 156 7.99 37.51 8.76
C LEU A 156 6.59 37.33 9.33
N THR A 157 6.15 38.20 10.24
CA THR A 157 4.81 38.13 10.84
C THR A 157 3.72 38.36 9.79
N LEU A 158 3.89 39.35 8.90
CA LEU A 158 2.93 39.61 7.81
C LEU A 158 2.82 38.41 6.87
N ALA A 159 3.95 37.81 6.48
CA ALA A 159 3.96 36.65 5.61
C ALA A 159 3.23 35.47 6.27
N ARG A 160 3.43 35.22 7.57
CA ARG A 160 2.75 34.13 8.32
C ARG A 160 1.24 34.40 8.46
N CYS A 161 0.84 35.61 8.81
CA CYS A 161 -0.57 35.96 8.87
C CYS A 161 -1.26 35.87 7.50
N ALA A 162 -0.60 36.32 6.42
CA ALA A 162 -1.08 36.16 5.06
C ALA A 162 -1.20 34.70 4.67
N ALA A 163 -0.25 33.84 5.05
CA ALA A 163 -0.31 32.42 4.82
C ALA A 163 -1.55 31.78 5.48
N THR A 164 -1.87 32.19 6.73
CA THR A 164 -3.09 31.72 7.41
C THR A 164 -4.35 32.07 6.63
N PHE A 165 -4.49 33.33 6.23
CA PHE A 165 -5.66 33.77 5.46
C PHE A 165 -5.75 33.07 4.11
N GLN A 166 -4.64 32.95 3.42
CA GLN A 166 -4.61 32.35 2.11
C GLN A 166 -4.91 30.85 2.16
N ASN A 167 -4.43 30.14 3.18
CA ASN A 167 -4.77 28.73 3.37
C ASN A 167 -6.27 28.55 3.60
N ILE A 168 -6.89 29.41 4.45
CA ILE A 168 -8.34 29.35 4.65
C ILE A 168 -9.08 29.56 3.34
N LEU A 169 -8.75 30.59 2.57
CA LEU A 169 -9.44 30.91 1.33
C LEU A 169 -9.21 29.86 0.22
N GLU A 170 -8.01 29.30 0.16
CA GLU A 170 -7.66 28.27 -0.82
C GLU A 170 -8.36 26.94 -0.50
N ASP A 171 -8.37 26.52 0.77
CA ASP A 171 -9.04 25.28 1.20
C ASP A 171 -10.53 25.34 0.88
N ILE A 172 -11.21 26.44 1.21
CA ILE A 172 -12.64 26.59 0.90
C ILE A 172 -12.87 26.53 -0.62
N HIS A 173 -12.05 27.23 -1.40
CA HIS A 173 -12.17 27.21 -2.85
C HIS A 173 -12.00 25.83 -3.46
N ILE A 174 -10.96 25.08 -3.07
CA ILE A 174 -10.73 23.73 -3.61
C ILE A 174 -11.81 22.76 -3.18
N GLU A 175 -12.29 22.85 -1.95
CA GLU A 175 -13.37 22.02 -1.43
C GLU A 175 -14.68 22.25 -2.17
N ASP A 176 -15.04 23.52 -2.43
CA ASP A 176 -16.21 23.88 -3.21
C ASP A 176 -16.12 23.34 -4.63
N ARG A 177 -14.98 23.51 -5.30
CA ARG A 177 -14.74 22.98 -6.65
C ARG A 177 -14.84 21.45 -6.67
N MET A 178 -14.24 20.78 -5.69
CA MET A 178 -14.31 19.31 -5.56
C MET A 178 -15.72 18.83 -5.32
N CYS A 179 -16.50 19.55 -4.50
CA CYS A 179 -17.90 19.22 -4.23
C CYS A 179 -18.80 19.44 -5.46
N GLU A 180 -18.54 20.46 -6.27
CA GLU A 180 -19.29 20.73 -7.49
C GLU A 180 -18.97 19.74 -8.60
N GLU A 181 -17.70 19.52 -8.90
CA GLU A 181 -17.28 18.69 -10.04
C GLU A 181 -17.34 17.18 -9.74
N PHE A 182 -17.09 16.77 -8.49
CA PHE A 182 -17.02 15.36 -8.09
C PHE A 182 -18.02 15.01 -6.96
N HIS A 183 -19.22 15.54 -7.08
CA HIS A 183 -20.30 15.40 -6.10
C HIS A 183 -20.66 13.94 -5.75
N GLY A 184 -20.42 12.99 -6.66
CA GLY A 184 -20.72 11.56 -6.45
C GLY A 184 -19.64 10.81 -5.69
N THR A 185 -18.44 11.38 -5.52
CA THR A 185 -17.30 10.67 -4.94
C THR A 185 -16.78 11.34 -3.67
N PHE A 186 -16.43 12.63 -3.72
CA PHE A 186 -15.73 13.30 -2.63
C PHE A 186 -16.62 14.19 -1.77
N ARG A 187 -17.68 14.74 -2.34
CA ARG A 187 -18.55 15.71 -1.66
C ARG A 187 -18.98 15.25 -0.27
N GLN A 188 -19.47 14.02 -0.15
CA GLN A 188 -19.99 13.51 1.13
C GLN A 188 -18.90 13.48 2.20
N GLY A 189 -17.68 13.06 1.84
CA GLY A 189 -16.57 13.00 2.78
C GLY A 189 -16.05 14.39 3.17
N ILE A 190 -15.96 15.32 2.22
CA ILE A 190 -15.56 16.72 2.46
C ILE A 190 -16.57 17.39 3.37
N GLU A 191 -17.86 17.35 3.05
CA GLU A 191 -18.92 17.94 3.86
C GLU A 191 -18.98 17.32 5.27
N LEU A 192 -18.77 16.00 5.39
CA LEU A 192 -18.71 15.30 6.67
C LEU A 192 -17.57 15.82 7.55
N ASN A 193 -16.38 15.95 6.97
CA ASN A 193 -15.22 16.48 7.69
C ASN A 193 -15.42 17.94 8.09
N ASN A 194 -15.95 18.78 7.18
CA ASN A 194 -16.19 20.19 7.43
C ASN A 194 -17.21 20.42 8.56
N LEU A 195 -18.29 19.66 8.56
CA LEU A 195 -19.25 19.70 9.67
C LEU A 195 -18.56 19.33 10.98
N ARG A 196 -17.79 18.26 10.99
CA ARG A 196 -17.11 17.80 12.20
C ARG A 196 -16.08 18.81 12.70
N MET A 197 -15.28 19.40 11.82
CA MET A 197 -14.31 20.44 12.17
C MET A 197 -15.01 21.71 12.69
N SER A 198 -16.10 22.12 12.06
CA SER A 198 -16.86 23.31 12.48
C SER A 198 -17.47 23.17 13.87
N GLU A 199 -17.88 21.98 14.28
CA GLU A 199 -18.33 21.69 15.64
C GLU A 199 -17.23 21.89 16.71
N GLN A 200 -15.96 21.88 16.30
CA GLN A 200 -14.82 22.02 17.21
C GLN A 200 -14.40 23.48 17.41
N ILE A 201 -14.83 24.41 16.55
CA ILE A 201 -14.48 25.83 16.70
C ILE A 201 -15.19 26.40 17.93
N PRO A 202 -14.44 26.81 18.98
CA PRO A 202 -15.05 27.34 20.18
C PRO A 202 -15.81 28.64 19.89
N SER A 203 -16.77 28.97 20.71
CA SER A 203 -17.44 30.28 20.64
C SER A 203 -16.47 31.42 20.89
N ILE A 204 -16.84 32.65 20.45
CA ILE A 204 -15.98 33.84 20.66
C ILE A 204 -15.64 33.99 22.14
N GLN A 205 -16.64 33.86 23.04
CA GLN A 205 -16.44 34.02 24.48
C GLN A 205 -15.50 32.94 25.04
N GLU A 206 -15.65 31.69 24.61
CA GLU A 206 -14.75 30.60 25.04
C GLU A 206 -13.31 30.81 24.61
N GLN A 207 -13.08 31.36 23.41
CA GLN A 207 -11.74 31.70 22.93
C GLN A 207 -11.14 32.85 23.77
N ILE A 208 -11.92 33.86 24.11
CA ILE A 208 -11.50 34.96 24.99
C ILE A 208 -11.20 34.42 26.40
N ASP A 209 -12.08 33.61 26.97
CA ASP A 209 -11.92 33.06 28.30
C ASP A 209 -10.71 32.10 28.41
N LYS A 210 -10.33 31.45 27.32
CA LYS A 210 -9.14 30.62 27.22
C LYS A 210 -7.87 31.42 26.84
N GLU A 211 -7.97 32.74 26.79
CA GLU A 211 -6.86 33.64 26.49
C GLU A 211 -6.17 33.38 25.15
N TYR A 212 -6.97 32.99 24.11
CA TYR A 212 -6.43 32.83 22.75
C TYR A 212 -5.79 34.14 22.25
N GLN A 213 -4.76 34.02 21.41
CA GLN A 213 -4.17 35.20 20.79
C GLN A 213 -5.23 35.94 19.96
N PRO A 214 -5.29 37.29 20.03
CA PRO A 214 -6.29 38.07 19.31
C PRO A 214 -6.37 37.77 17.82
N PHE A 215 -5.21 37.55 17.18
CA PHE A 215 -5.16 37.17 15.75
C PHE A 215 -5.78 35.79 15.51
N SER A 216 -5.53 34.82 16.39
CA SER A 216 -6.13 33.46 16.29
C SER A 216 -7.64 33.50 16.38
N ILE A 217 -8.19 34.35 17.26
CA ILE A 217 -9.65 34.54 17.38
C ILE A 217 -10.23 35.03 16.05
N ILE A 218 -9.66 36.10 15.48
CA ILE A 218 -10.19 36.66 14.20
C ILE A 218 -10.01 35.68 13.04
N ALA A 219 -8.90 34.95 12.99
CA ALA A 219 -8.68 33.91 11.98
C ALA A 219 -9.71 32.78 12.08
N ASN A 220 -10.05 32.33 13.31
CA ASN A 220 -11.10 31.35 13.56
C ASN A 220 -12.50 31.86 13.14
N LEU A 221 -12.78 33.15 13.32
CA LEU A 221 -14.04 33.74 12.85
C LEU A 221 -14.11 33.78 11.33
N ILE A 222 -13.02 34.16 10.66
CA ILE A 222 -12.91 34.13 9.19
C ILE A 222 -13.12 32.71 8.68
N LEU A 223 -12.44 31.72 9.28
CA LEU A 223 -12.61 30.31 8.92
C LEU A 223 -14.06 29.84 9.09
N SER A 224 -14.68 30.17 10.25
CA SER A 224 -16.07 29.80 10.55
C SER A 224 -17.03 30.39 9.54
N TYR A 225 -16.87 31.68 9.23
CA TYR A 225 -17.68 32.37 8.24
C TYR A 225 -17.54 31.73 6.85
N CYS A 226 -16.31 31.53 6.37
CA CYS A 226 -16.06 30.97 5.06
C CYS A 226 -16.59 29.52 4.91
N ARG A 227 -16.52 28.70 5.97
CA ARG A 227 -17.00 27.29 5.94
C ARG A 227 -18.50 27.14 6.07
N THR A 228 -19.13 27.95 6.91
CA THR A 228 -20.51 27.70 7.32
C THR A 228 -21.46 28.85 7.07
N GLY A 229 -20.94 30.03 6.69
CA GLY A 229 -21.70 31.28 6.62
C GLY A 229 -22.14 31.81 7.98
N ASN A 230 -21.67 31.20 9.09
CA ASN A 230 -22.09 31.51 10.44
C ASN A 230 -20.90 31.65 11.39
N ILE A 231 -21.12 32.37 12.48
CA ILE A 231 -20.17 32.55 13.56
C ILE A 231 -20.77 31.97 14.85
N ASN A 232 -19.98 31.14 15.54
CA ASN A 232 -20.36 30.54 16.81
C ASN A 232 -20.35 31.61 17.91
N ASN A 233 -21.49 32.24 18.14
CA ASN A 233 -21.68 33.30 19.14
C ASN A 233 -22.97 33.09 20.03
N PRO A 234 -23.06 31.96 20.76
CA PRO A 234 -24.26 31.67 21.56
C PRO A 234 -24.44 32.60 22.74
N THR A 235 -23.37 33.23 23.22
CA THR A 235 -23.40 34.17 24.36
C THR A 235 -23.87 35.58 23.98
N GLY A 236 -23.96 35.85 22.66
CA GLY A 236 -24.30 37.18 22.15
C GLY A 236 -23.19 38.21 22.42
N TYR A 237 -21.93 37.79 22.34
CA TYR A 237 -20.78 38.69 22.42
C TYR A 237 -20.96 39.85 21.41
N GLN A 238 -20.61 41.05 21.84
CA GLN A 238 -20.60 42.25 21.04
C GLN A 238 -19.28 43.00 21.27
N GLY A 239 -18.56 43.35 20.22
CA GLY A 239 -17.27 44.04 20.33
C GLY A 239 -16.42 43.89 19.07
N ASP A 240 -15.18 44.36 19.18
CA ASP A 240 -14.26 44.59 18.06
C ASP A 240 -14.10 43.39 17.14
N TYR A 241 -14.13 42.17 17.62
CA TYR A 241 -14.02 40.98 16.77
C TYR A 241 -15.19 40.85 15.78
N LEU A 242 -16.44 41.14 16.24
CA LEU A 242 -17.60 41.08 15.36
C LEU A 242 -17.63 42.27 14.36
N ASP A 243 -17.17 43.42 14.78
CA ASP A 243 -17.10 44.60 13.91
C ASP A 243 -16.06 44.33 12.82
N THR A 244 -14.89 43.81 13.17
CA THR A 244 -13.85 43.46 12.22
C THR A 244 -14.28 42.37 11.21
N ILE A 245 -14.89 41.28 11.66
CA ILE A 245 -15.37 40.24 10.74
C ILE A 245 -16.48 40.76 9.82
N SER A 246 -17.36 41.65 10.31
CA SER A 246 -18.38 42.29 9.49
C SER A 246 -17.76 43.12 8.37
N ASP A 247 -16.66 43.82 8.66
CA ASP A 247 -15.92 44.60 7.64
C ASP A 247 -15.16 43.71 6.63
N CYS A 248 -14.87 42.45 6.99
CA CYS A 248 -14.21 41.47 6.13
C CYS A 248 -15.16 40.76 5.16
N THR A 249 -16.47 40.65 5.46
CA THR A 249 -17.41 39.75 4.74
C THR A 249 -17.43 39.98 3.23
N ASP A 250 -17.54 41.20 2.75
CA ASP A 250 -17.59 41.51 1.29
C ASP A 250 -16.31 41.05 0.56
N LEU A 251 -15.15 41.14 1.22
CA LEU A 251 -13.87 40.66 0.66
C LEU A 251 -13.81 39.13 0.67
N LEU A 252 -14.28 38.51 1.74
CA LEU A 252 -14.32 37.05 1.86
C LEU A 252 -15.25 36.43 0.81
N ASP A 253 -16.45 37.03 0.60
CA ASP A 253 -17.39 36.60 -0.43
C ASP A 253 -16.74 36.74 -1.84
N THR A 254 -16.07 37.84 -2.09
CA THR A 254 -15.33 38.05 -3.36
C THR A 254 -14.25 36.98 -3.58
N ALA A 255 -13.53 36.63 -2.53
CA ALA A 255 -12.48 35.59 -2.62
C ALA A 255 -13.06 34.20 -2.88
N MET A 256 -14.18 33.84 -2.24
CA MET A 256 -14.85 32.57 -2.41
C MET A 256 -15.49 32.42 -3.80
N GLU A 257 -16.06 33.48 -4.35
CA GLU A 257 -16.65 33.48 -5.70
C GLU A 257 -15.61 33.47 -6.83
N SER A 258 -14.36 33.90 -6.57
CA SER A 258 -13.34 34.03 -7.61
C SER A 258 -12.66 32.70 -7.96
N GLU A 259 -12.58 32.42 -9.27
CA GLU A 259 -11.80 31.29 -9.79
C GLU A 259 -10.28 31.52 -9.79
N LYS A 260 -9.83 32.80 -9.55
CA LYS A 260 -8.43 33.16 -9.67
C LYS A 260 -7.72 33.16 -8.32
N GLY A 261 -6.67 32.37 -8.18
CA GLY A 261 -5.82 32.39 -6.99
C GLY A 261 -5.23 33.78 -6.67
N THR A 262 -4.95 34.59 -7.68
CA THR A 262 -4.48 35.99 -7.49
C THR A 262 -5.48 36.88 -6.78
N ASP A 263 -6.77 36.66 -6.95
CA ASP A 263 -7.79 37.46 -6.27
C ASP A 263 -7.84 37.07 -4.77
N ARG A 264 -7.68 35.80 -4.45
CA ARG A 264 -7.54 35.32 -3.06
C ARG A 264 -6.29 35.88 -2.39
N MET A 265 -5.17 36.02 -3.12
CA MET A 265 -3.96 36.71 -2.62
C MET A 265 -4.20 38.19 -2.34
N LEU A 266 -4.93 38.87 -3.22
CA LEU A 266 -5.30 40.28 -2.99
C LEU A 266 -6.19 40.46 -1.78
N VAL A 267 -7.16 39.53 -1.59
CA VAL A 267 -8.01 39.54 -0.39
C VAL A 267 -7.17 39.21 0.85
N SER A 268 -6.25 38.26 0.79
CA SER A 268 -5.32 37.99 1.89
C SER A 268 -4.51 39.23 2.28
N ASN A 269 -3.98 39.99 1.30
CA ASN A 269 -3.30 41.24 1.57
C ASN A 269 -4.22 42.32 2.18
N ALA A 270 -5.48 42.40 1.76
CA ALA A 270 -6.45 43.32 2.32
C ALA A 270 -6.80 42.94 3.78
N LEU A 271 -6.96 41.66 4.05
CA LEU A 271 -7.23 41.14 5.41
C LEU A 271 -6.11 41.52 6.40
N LEU A 272 -4.83 41.61 5.94
CA LEU A 272 -3.74 42.09 6.81
C LEU A 272 -4.04 43.50 7.33
N ALA A 273 -4.55 44.39 6.50
CA ALA A 273 -4.89 45.75 6.93
C ALA A 273 -6.16 45.79 7.81
N LEU A 274 -7.19 45.01 7.49
CA LEU A 274 -8.42 44.93 8.28
C LEU A 274 -8.19 44.34 9.67
N THR A 275 -7.19 43.47 9.79
CA THR A 275 -6.87 42.78 11.06
C THR A 275 -5.60 43.31 11.73
N TRP A 276 -5.10 44.46 11.27
CA TRP A 276 -3.81 45.05 11.69
C TRP A 276 -3.68 45.18 13.21
N ASN A 277 -4.72 45.61 13.90
CA ASN A 277 -4.73 45.75 15.36
C ASN A 277 -4.42 44.47 16.11
N TYR A 278 -4.68 43.31 15.48
CA TYR A 278 -4.41 41.98 16.05
C TYR A 278 -3.02 41.46 15.62
N ILE A 279 -2.46 41.99 14.52
CA ILE A 279 -1.15 41.60 13.99
C ILE A 279 -0.01 42.37 14.67
N GLN A 280 -0.18 43.65 14.95
CA GLN A 280 0.86 44.48 15.58
C GLN A 280 1.44 43.87 16.87
N PRO A 281 0.65 43.33 17.81
CA PRO A 281 1.22 42.70 18.99
C PRO A 281 2.07 41.46 18.71
N LEU A 282 1.81 40.76 17.61
CA LEU A 282 2.62 39.61 17.18
C LEU A 282 3.98 40.07 16.62
N ILE A 283 4.04 41.20 15.92
CA ILE A 283 5.30 41.75 15.42
C ILE A 283 6.25 42.04 16.58
N GLU A 284 5.74 42.67 17.65
CA GLU A 284 6.57 42.96 18.82
C GLU A 284 7.11 41.69 19.48
N LYS A 285 6.27 40.66 19.65
CA LYS A 285 6.73 39.36 20.17
C LYS A 285 7.77 38.73 19.25
N THR A 286 7.53 38.73 17.93
CA THR A 286 8.48 38.18 16.97
C THR A 286 9.81 38.93 17.00
N ARG A 287 9.78 40.25 17.24
CA ARG A 287 10.99 41.10 17.37
C ARG A 287 11.80 40.70 18.63
N GLU A 288 11.12 40.54 19.77
CA GLU A 288 11.75 40.09 21.01
C GLU A 288 12.43 38.71 20.83
N GLU A 289 11.75 37.76 20.16
CA GLU A 289 12.31 36.42 19.88
C GLU A 289 13.51 36.47 18.92
N LEU A 290 13.43 37.29 17.85
CA LEU A 290 14.55 37.48 16.94
C LEU A 290 15.81 38.02 17.65
N GLU A 291 15.63 38.96 18.57
CA GLU A 291 16.73 39.53 19.36
C GLU A 291 17.33 38.52 20.33
N MET A 292 16.53 37.66 20.94
CA MET A 292 16.98 36.68 21.93
C MET A 292 17.57 35.41 21.32
N HIS A 293 16.99 34.89 20.25
CA HIS A 293 17.21 33.51 19.80
C HIS A 293 17.54 33.36 18.30
N GLY A 294 17.42 34.41 17.50
CA GLY A 294 17.69 34.38 16.05
C GLY A 294 16.49 34.00 15.18
N GLU A 295 16.70 33.98 13.86
CA GLU A 295 15.62 33.87 12.86
C GLU A 295 14.82 32.54 12.94
N ASP A 296 15.51 31.42 13.08
CA ASP A 296 14.85 30.10 13.11
C ASP A 296 13.95 29.97 14.35
N SER A 297 14.39 30.46 15.49
CA SER A 297 13.61 30.40 16.74
C SER A 297 12.42 31.37 16.73
N ALA A 298 12.54 32.52 16.11
CA ALA A 298 11.44 33.48 15.98
C ALA A 298 10.37 32.95 15.03
N ALA A 299 10.76 32.28 13.97
CA ALA A 299 9.82 31.61 13.07
C ALA A 299 9.05 30.48 13.77
N ASP A 300 9.78 29.65 14.54
CA ASP A 300 9.21 28.58 15.34
C ASP A 300 8.23 29.12 16.42
N ALA A 301 8.65 30.17 17.14
CA ALA A 301 7.81 30.78 18.19
C ALA A 301 6.55 31.42 17.63
N LEU A 302 6.64 32.07 16.45
CA LEU A 302 5.47 32.63 15.78
C LEU A 302 4.52 31.53 15.31
N GLU A 303 5.07 30.41 14.87
CA GLU A 303 4.28 29.24 14.51
C GLU A 303 3.58 28.62 15.72
N ASP A 304 4.29 28.42 16.83
CA ASP A 304 3.69 27.94 18.07
C ASP A 304 2.58 28.88 18.56
N LEU A 305 2.74 30.18 18.40
CA LEU A 305 1.72 31.18 18.77
C LEU A 305 0.46 31.15 17.88
N LEU A 306 0.62 30.81 16.62
CA LEU A 306 -0.48 30.79 15.65
C LEU A 306 -1.06 29.39 15.43
N GLY A 307 -0.25 28.35 15.60
CA GLY A 307 -0.59 26.98 15.23
C GLY A 307 -1.56 26.29 16.17
N ASP A 308 -1.45 26.51 17.47
CA ASP A 308 -2.25 25.79 18.46
C ASP A 308 -3.67 26.36 18.66
N GLU A 309 -3.89 27.60 18.27
CA GLU A 309 -5.13 28.33 18.56
C GLU A 309 -6.04 28.51 17.34
N VAL A 310 -5.50 28.46 16.12
CA VAL A 310 -6.30 28.53 14.92
C VAL A 310 -6.85 27.13 14.59
N SER A 311 -8.14 26.96 14.73
CA SER A 311 -8.86 25.73 14.39
C SER A 311 -8.99 25.53 12.86
N SER A 312 -8.08 26.11 12.07
CA SER A 312 -8.07 25.95 10.62
C SER A 312 -7.59 24.58 10.23
N GLY A 313 -8.21 24.00 9.24
CA GLY A 313 -7.79 22.72 8.69
C GLY A 313 -6.46 22.74 7.97
N ALA A 314 -5.66 23.79 7.97
CA ALA A 314 -4.38 23.82 7.30
C ALA A 314 -3.26 24.31 8.24
N PRO A 315 -2.22 23.53 8.52
CA PRO A 315 -1.05 24.06 9.19
C PRO A 315 -0.33 25.02 8.27
N LEU A 316 0.16 26.07 8.86
CA LEU A 316 1.28 26.80 8.31
C LEU A 316 2.40 25.80 7.95
N PRO A 317 3.16 26.02 6.86
CA PRO A 317 4.29 25.17 6.54
C PRO A 317 5.31 25.23 7.69
N THR A 318 5.24 24.25 8.58
CA THR A 318 6.09 24.18 9.74
C THR A 318 7.38 23.44 9.37
N GLY A 319 8.51 24.08 9.59
CA GLY A 319 9.83 23.48 9.41
C GLY A 319 10.11 22.30 10.34
N LYS A 320 9.19 21.92 11.24
CA LYS A 320 9.45 20.93 12.31
C LYS A 320 8.48 19.78 12.47
N SER A 321 7.41 19.67 11.70
CA SER A 321 6.61 18.45 11.83
C SER A 321 7.37 17.26 11.23
N GLY A 322 7.91 16.44 12.11
CA GLY A 322 8.55 15.16 11.84
C GLY A 322 9.68 15.23 10.81
N ALA A 323 10.92 15.09 11.25
CA ALA A 323 12.11 15.10 10.40
C ALA A 323 11.85 14.34 9.09
N ILE A 324 11.70 15.07 8.00
CA ILE A 324 11.90 14.49 6.68
C ILE A 324 13.35 14.02 6.68
N PRO A 325 13.63 12.76 6.32
CA PRO A 325 15.00 12.40 6.00
C PRO A 325 15.50 13.39 4.95
N LYS A 326 16.54 14.17 5.27
CA LYS A 326 17.18 15.16 4.39
C LYS A 326 17.73 14.56 3.07
N ASN A 327 17.31 13.35 2.67
CA ASN A 327 17.84 12.59 1.54
C ASN A 327 16.77 12.00 0.61
N ILE A 328 15.58 12.57 0.52
CA ILE A 328 14.72 12.25 -0.61
C ILE A 328 15.05 13.21 -1.74
N LYS A 329 16.08 12.87 -2.51
CA LYS A 329 16.27 13.46 -3.84
C LYS A 329 15.10 12.99 -4.70
N PRO A 330 14.39 13.91 -5.40
CA PRO A 330 13.43 13.49 -6.40
C PRO A 330 14.15 12.61 -7.42
N ALA A 331 13.56 11.45 -7.74
CA ALA A 331 14.07 10.58 -8.77
C ALA A 331 13.97 11.33 -10.11
N SER A 332 15.06 11.93 -10.53
CA SER A 332 15.22 12.45 -11.89
C SER A 332 15.10 11.28 -12.87
N PRO A 333 14.41 11.42 -14.00
CA PRO A 333 14.46 10.44 -15.06
C PRO A 333 15.92 10.28 -15.50
N LYS A 334 16.42 9.06 -15.50
CA LYS A 334 17.79 8.71 -15.85
C LYS A 334 18.13 9.23 -17.26
N GLY A 335 18.83 10.35 -17.30
CA GLY A 335 19.69 10.76 -18.40
C GLY A 335 21.12 10.58 -17.91
N SER A 336 21.86 9.70 -18.59
CA SER A 336 23.29 9.44 -18.40
C SER A 336 24.11 10.73 -18.55
N GLY A 337 24.95 11.04 -17.57
CA GLY A 337 25.98 12.06 -17.69
C GLY A 337 26.57 12.43 -16.32
N ASN A 338 27.79 11.93 -16.07
CA ASN A 338 28.66 12.48 -15.05
C ASN A 338 28.90 13.95 -15.32
N ASP A 339 28.76 14.82 -14.32
CA ASP A 339 29.72 15.90 -14.10
C ASP A 339 29.65 16.43 -12.67
N GLU A 340 30.80 16.39 -12.02
CA GLU A 340 31.12 17.14 -10.83
C GLU A 340 31.41 18.61 -11.20
N GLY A 341 30.83 19.55 -10.45
CA GLY A 341 31.47 20.80 -10.23
C GLY A 341 30.92 22.05 -10.91
N ASN A 342 30.72 23.05 -10.09
CA ASN A 342 30.53 24.48 -10.33
C ASN A 342 29.11 24.97 -10.65
N ALA A 343 28.59 25.71 -9.65
CA ALA A 343 27.46 26.61 -9.85
C ALA A 343 27.80 27.64 -10.94
N PRO A 344 26.98 27.79 -11.98
CA PRO A 344 27.17 28.84 -12.97
C PRO A 344 26.65 30.19 -12.42
N SER A 345 27.53 31.13 -12.21
CA SER A 345 27.20 32.55 -12.03
C SER A 345 26.94 33.17 -13.40
N GLY A 346 25.72 32.99 -13.92
CA GLY A 346 25.22 33.69 -15.11
C GLY A 346 23.92 34.43 -14.81
N PRO A 347 23.48 35.37 -15.61
CA PRO A 347 22.20 36.06 -15.41
C PRO A 347 21.07 35.01 -15.49
N ARG A 348 20.35 34.86 -14.39
CA ARG A 348 19.21 33.92 -14.27
C ARG A 348 18.09 34.36 -15.21
N THR A 349 17.59 33.40 -15.99
CA THR A 349 16.41 33.64 -16.81
C THR A 349 15.15 33.60 -15.95
N LYS A 350 14.04 34.13 -16.45
CA LYS A 350 12.75 34.07 -15.76
C LYS A 350 12.27 32.61 -15.57
N GLU A 351 12.65 31.74 -16.51
CA GLU A 351 12.42 30.32 -16.47
C GLU A 351 13.22 29.61 -15.35
N ASP A 352 14.49 29.99 -15.13
CA ASP A 352 15.32 29.45 -14.06
C ASP A 352 14.77 29.84 -12.68
N ALA A 353 14.24 31.04 -12.53
CA ALA A 353 13.61 31.50 -11.29
C ALA A 353 12.27 30.77 -11.02
N ILE A 354 11.52 30.42 -12.07
CA ILE A 354 10.28 29.64 -11.97
C ILE A 354 10.58 28.19 -11.61
N GLU A 355 11.63 27.62 -12.18
CA GLU A 355 12.03 26.22 -11.88
C GLU A 355 12.59 26.11 -10.45
N GLU A 356 13.38 27.11 -9.99
CA GLU A 356 13.87 27.19 -8.61
C GLU A 356 12.71 27.42 -7.62
N ALA A 357 11.73 28.26 -7.97
CA ALA A 357 10.51 28.45 -7.19
C ALA A 357 9.67 27.17 -7.10
N LYS A 358 9.56 26.38 -8.19
CA LYS A 358 8.90 25.09 -8.19
C LYS A 358 9.64 24.06 -7.33
N GLN A 359 10.96 24.10 -7.33
CA GLN A 359 11.79 23.19 -6.54
C GLN A 359 11.68 23.50 -5.05
N VAL A 360 11.70 24.76 -4.66
CA VAL A 360 11.50 25.19 -3.27
C VAL A 360 10.08 24.93 -2.80
N LEU A 361 9.07 25.08 -3.66
CA LEU A 361 7.69 24.70 -3.37
C LEU A 361 7.49 23.20 -3.19
N SER A 362 8.23 22.38 -3.92
CA SER A 362 8.21 20.92 -3.71
C SER A 362 8.85 20.54 -2.38
N GLU A 363 9.75 21.36 -1.85
CA GLU A 363 10.47 21.10 -0.60
C GLU A 363 9.78 21.76 0.63
N GLU A 364 9.20 22.93 0.51
CA GLU A 364 8.63 23.69 1.64
C GLU A 364 7.11 23.88 1.59
N GLY A 365 6.51 24.03 0.41
CA GLY A 365 5.09 24.32 0.22
C GLY A 365 4.21 23.13 -0.14
N GLY A 366 4.79 21.95 -0.34
CA GLY A 366 4.06 20.72 -0.67
C GLY A 366 3.36 20.06 0.53
N ARG A 367 3.41 20.68 1.71
CA ARG A 367 2.78 20.19 2.92
C ARG A 367 1.66 21.10 3.39
N ILE A 368 0.63 21.22 2.60
CA ILE A 368 -0.64 21.69 3.15
C ILE A 368 -1.22 20.49 3.90
N ALA A 369 -1.01 20.49 5.20
CA ALA A 369 -1.58 19.49 6.09
C ALA A 369 -2.82 20.09 6.76
N LEU A 370 -3.88 19.33 6.86
CA LEU A 370 -4.98 19.67 7.75
C LEU A 370 -4.44 19.69 9.19
N THR A 371 -4.63 20.78 9.90
CA THR A 371 -4.05 20.99 11.23
C THR A 371 -4.46 19.91 12.21
N LYS A 372 -3.57 19.70 13.14
CA LYS A 372 -3.90 19.15 14.43
C LYS A 372 -5.07 19.92 15.02
N THR A 373 -6.20 19.28 15.12
CA THR A 373 -7.14 19.66 16.14
C THR A 373 -6.60 19.07 17.44
N ASN A 374 -5.84 19.84 18.22
CA ASN A 374 -5.51 19.49 19.61
C ASN A 374 -6.75 19.45 20.51
N THR A 375 -7.91 19.66 19.95
CA THR A 375 -9.19 19.48 20.61
C THR A 375 -9.42 17.98 20.70
N ILE A 376 -9.37 17.45 21.90
CA ILE A 376 -9.93 16.13 22.23
C ILE A 376 -11.36 16.17 21.73
N LEU A 377 -11.62 15.48 20.63
CA LEU A 377 -12.96 15.33 20.10
C LEU A 377 -13.76 14.58 21.14
N ASP A 378 -14.81 15.20 21.65
CA ASP A 378 -15.62 14.63 22.72
C ASP A 378 -16.23 13.31 22.22
N GLU A 379 -15.67 12.18 22.67
CA GLU A 379 -16.15 10.83 22.35
C GLU A 379 -17.62 10.64 22.76
N ASN A 380 -18.14 11.50 23.66
CA ASN A 380 -19.49 11.42 24.17
C ASN A 380 -20.54 12.17 23.31
N ASN A 381 -20.11 12.88 22.26
CA ASN A 381 -21.04 13.49 21.32
C ASN A 381 -20.85 12.88 19.91
N PRO A 382 -21.24 11.62 19.70
CA PRO A 382 -21.28 11.05 18.38
C PRO A 382 -22.30 11.85 17.60
N GLY A 383 -21.87 12.62 16.61
CA GLY A 383 -22.75 13.38 15.73
C GLY A 383 -23.85 12.51 15.14
N VAL A 384 -24.91 12.30 15.88
CA VAL A 384 -26.05 11.43 15.54
C VAL A 384 -26.78 11.93 14.30
N THR A 385 -26.57 13.19 13.93
CA THR A 385 -27.18 13.87 12.79
C THR A 385 -26.63 13.41 11.44
N TYR A 386 -25.43 12.84 11.39
CA TYR A 386 -24.77 12.54 10.11
C TYR A 386 -25.37 11.37 9.34
N VAL A 387 -25.92 10.37 10.02
CA VAL A 387 -26.40 9.13 9.39
C VAL A 387 -27.67 9.33 8.57
N SER A 388 -28.51 10.32 8.93
CA SER A 388 -29.79 10.55 8.27
C SER A 388 -29.72 11.44 7.04
N GLN A 389 -28.68 12.26 6.87
CA GLN A 389 -28.52 13.20 5.77
C GLN A 389 -27.87 12.59 4.53
N TYR A 390 -27.11 11.50 4.66
CA TYR A 390 -26.29 10.90 3.59
C TYR A 390 -26.88 9.61 3.01
N GLN A 391 -28.19 9.51 2.86
CA GLN A 391 -28.85 8.39 2.19
C GLN A 391 -29.07 8.72 0.70
N GLY A 392 -28.32 8.06 -0.17
CA GLY A 392 -28.46 8.19 -1.61
C GLY A 392 -27.64 7.14 -2.36
N SER A 393 -27.74 7.11 -3.68
CA SER A 393 -27.04 6.11 -4.53
C SER A 393 -25.53 6.09 -4.36
N GLY A 394 -24.90 7.25 -4.07
CA GLY A 394 -23.47 7.32 -3.79
C GLY A 394 -23.09 6.63 -2.47
N TYR A 395 -23.95 6.72 -1.46
CA TYR A 395 -23.76 6.03 -0.16
C TYR A 395 -23.78 4.50 -0.34
N GLU A 396 -24.73 3.97 -1.10
CA GLU A 396 -24.87 2.53 -1.32
C GLU A 396 -23.61 1.97 -2.02
N HIS A 397 -23.11 2.65 -3.05
CA HIS A 397 -21.91 2.22 -3.77
C HIS A 397 -20.65 2.28 -2.91
N ALA A 398 -20.46 3.32 -2.14
CA ALA A 398 -19.31 3.45 -1.23
C ALA A 398 -19.35 2.38 -0.12
N ALA A 399 -20.53 2.06 0.39
CA ALA A 399 -20.72 0.99 1.37
C ALA A 399 -20.45 -0.40 0.77
N GLU A 400 -20.89 -0.64 -0.48
CA GLU A 400 -20.60 -1.87 -1.22
C GLU A 400 -19.10 -2.03 -1.49
N ASP A 401 -18.41 -0.95 -1.89
CA ASP A 401 -16.96 -0.96 -2.11
C ASP A 401 -16.19 -1.26 -0.81
N LEU A 402 -16.54 -0.61 0.29
CA LEU A 402 -15.93 -0.89 1.59
C LEU A 402 -16.16 -2.32 2.04
N PHE A 403 -17.38 -2.84 1.87
CA PHE A 403 -17.71 -4.23 2.18
C PHE A 403 -16.90 -5.21 1.32
N ARG A 404 -16.76 -4.93 0.03
CA ARG A 404 -15.93 -5.74 -0.87
C ARG A 404 -14.48 -5.76 -0.43
N ILE A 405 -13.90 -4.61 -0.08
CA ILE A 405 -12.51 -4.51 0.40
C ILE A 405 -12.34 -5.29 1.70
N LEU A 406 -13.25 -5.14 2.65
CA LEU A 406 -13.22 -5.88 3.91
C LEU A 406 -13.28 -7.40 3.68
N ASN A 407 -14.14 -7.85 2.75
CA ASN A 407 -14.24 -9.26 2.38
C ASN A 407 -12.94 -9.77 1.74
N ASP A 408 -12.31 -8.98 0.87
CA ASP A 408 -11.05 -9.35 0.23
C ASP A 408 -9.92 -9.47 1.26
N VAL A 409 -9.80 -8.52 2.20
CA VAL A 409 -8.82 -8.57 3.29
C VAL A 409 -9.07 -9.78 4.20
N ALA A 410 -10.32 -10.03 4.57
CA ALA A 410 -10.68 -11.19 5.38
C ALA A 410 -10.39 -12.51 4.67
N ALA A 411 -10.64 -12.57 3.36
CA ALA A 411 -10.36 -13.76 2.56
C ALA A 411 -8.85 -14.05 2.49
N GLU A 412 -8.04 -13.03 2.28
CA GLU A 412 -6.57 -13.14 2.27
C GLU A 412 -6.05 -13.69 3.59
N LYS A 413 -6.49 -13.11 4.73
CA LYS A 413 -6.08 -13.56 6.06
C LYS A 413 -6.52 -14.98 6.38
N VAL A 414 -7.75 -15.36 6.03
CA VAL A 414 -8.22 -16.74 6.22
C VAL A 414 -7.41 -17.71 5.36
N GLN A 415 -7.00 -17.30 4.16
CA GLN A 415 -6.13 -18.14 3.33
C GLN A 415 -4.74 -18.30 3.95
N GLU A 416 -4.15 -17.21 4.49
CA GLU A 416 -2.87 -17.26 5.21
C GLU A 416 -2.95 -18.17 6.44
N ASP A 417 -4.01 -18.02 7.28
CA ASP A 417 -4.25 -18.86 8.43
C ASP A 417 -4.32 -20.35 8.03
N CYS A 418 -5.08 -20.67 6.97
CA CYS A 418 -5.20 -22.04 6.46
C CYS A 418 -3.87 -22.60 5.91
N GLN A 419 -3.03 -21.77 5.27
CA GLN A 419 -1.72 -22.20 4.79
C GLN A 419 -0.73 -22.42 5.96
N THR A 420 -0.85 -21.62 7.01
CA THR A 420 -0.09 -21.79 8.25
C THR A 420 -0.45 -23.12 8.94
N GLU A 421 -1.75 -23.37 9.15
CA GLU A 421 -2.25 -24.64 9.72
C GLU A 421 -1.78 -25.84 8.89
N LEU A 422 -1.89 -25.76 7.56
CA LEU A 422 -1.42 -26.82 6.67
C LEU A 422 0.08 -27.08 6.85
N THR A 423 0.89 -26.02 6.97
CA THR A 423 2.33 -26.13 7.16
C THR A 423 2.67 -26.80 8.51
N GLU A 424 1.93 -26.45 9.57
CA GLU A 424 2.07 -27.09 10.89
C GLU A 424 1.71 -28.58 10.87
N GLU A 425 0.64 -28.95 10.17
CA GLU A 425 0.26 -30.38 10.00
C GLU A 425 1.31 -31.16 9.22
N LEU A 426 1.86 -30.57 8.16
CA LEU A 426 2.95 -31.18 7.39
C LEU A 426 4.22 -31.33 8.23
N GLN A 427 4.56 -30.31 9.03
CA GLN A 427 5.70 -30.39 9.95
C GLN A 427 5.51 -31.47 11.01
N LYS A 428 4.31 -31.59 11.56
CA LYS A 428 3.99 -32.70 12.48
C LYS A 428 4.16 -34.06 11.81
N THR A 429 3.66 -34.22 10.60
CA THR A 429 3.83 -35.44 9.80
C THR A 429 5.31 -35.72 9.56
N ALA A 430 6.11 -34.70 9.22
CA ALA A 430 7.56 -34.86 9.04
C ALA A 430 8.25 -35.35 10.32
N ASN A 431 7.85 -34.88 11.49
CA ASN A 431 8.44 -35.29 12.77
C ASN A 431 8.08 -36.73 13.15
N ASP A 432 6.95 -37.23 12.69
CA ASP A 432 6.48 -38.59 12.99
C ASP A 432 7.09 -39.67 12.09
N ILE A 433 7.78 -39.30 11.00
CA ILE A 433 8.37 -40.23 10.03
C ILE A 433 9.71 -40.80 10.52
N HIS A 434 9.90 -42.08 10.37
CA HIS A 434 11.20 -42.73 10.55
C HIS A 434 12.00 -42.69 9.22
N TYR A 435 13.05 -41.86 9.19
CA TYR A 435 13.85 -41.66 7.99
C TYR A 435 14.91 -42.73 7.69
N GLY A 436 15.08 -43.72 8.59
CA GLY A 436 16.06 -44.79 8.45
C GLY A 436 17.45 -44.43 9.02
N ASN A 437 18.32 -45.47 9.12
CA ASN A 437 19.63 -45.30 9.78
C ASN A 437 20.58 -44.35 9.07
N ALA A 438 20.50 -44.24 7.74
CA ALA A 438 21.29 -43.30 6.95
C ALA A 438 20.98 -41.82 7.27
N HIS A 439 19.87 -41.57 7.96
CA HIS A 439 19.41 -40.23 8.34
C HIS A 439 19.23 -40.09 9.85
N ALA A 440 19.92 -40.90 10.65
CA ALA A 440 19.82 -40.87 12.11
C ALA A 440 20.23 -39.46 12.63
N GLY A 441 19.32 -38.83 13.39
CA GLY A 441 19.53 -37.49 13.96
C GLY A 441 19.29 -36.32 12.98
N ILE A 442 18.84 -36.61 11.77
CA ILE A 442 18.48 -35.53 10.80
C ILE A 442 17.09 -34.98 11.14
N HIS A 443 16.99 -33.67 11.13
CA HIS A 443 15.71 -32.94 11.21
C HIS A 443 15.20 -32.63 9.80
N VAL A 444 13.89 -32.79 9.61
CA VAL A 444 13.22 -32.36 8.35
C VAL A 444 12.34 -31.18 8.68
N THR A 445 12.56 -30.05 8.00
CA THR A 445 11.82 -28.82 8.19
C THR A 445 10.99 -28.52 6.96
N ILE A 446 9.73 -28.18 7.16
CA ILE A 446 8.80 -27.81 6.07
C ILE A 446 8.75 -26.29 5.95
N HIS A 447 8.96 -25.80 4.74
CA HIS A 447 8.83 -24.40 4.37
C HIS A 447 7.71 -24.25 3.34
N ARG A 448 6.78 -23.34 3.57
CA ARG A 448 5.73 -22.99 2.63
C ARG A 448 5.44 -21.48 2.69
N LEU A 449 5.31 -20.86 1.54
CA LEU A 449 4.85 -19.47 1.46
C LEU A 449 3.36 -19.42 1.80
N THR A 450 2.99 -18.74 2.88
CA THR A 450 1.60 -18.56 3.31
C THR A 450 0.87 -17.59 2.39
N SER A 451 1.57 -16.55 1.90
CA SER A 451 1.08 -15.59 0.89
C SER A 451 2.03 -15.51 -0.31
N VAL A 452 1.51 -15.14 -1.46
CA VAL A 452 2.27 -15.05 -2.71
C VAL A 452 2.37 -13.60 -3.16
N SER A 453 3.61 -13.12 -3.31
CA SER A 453 3.90 -11.76 -3.74
C SER A 453 3.46 -11.49 -5.19
N ASP A 454 3.15 -10.24 -5.50
CA ASP A 454 2.84 -9.80 -6.86
C ASP A 454 4.02 -10.03 -7.82
N TYR A 455 5.26 -10.03 -7.32
CA TYR A 455 6.44 -10.38 -8.11
C TYR A 455 6.33 -11.80 -8.68
N LEU A 456 6.05 -12.80 -7.84
CA LEU A 456 5.90 -14.20 -8.28
C LEU A 456 4.71 -14.38 -9.23
N LYS A 457 3.60 -13.67 -8.98
CA LYS A 457 2.41 -13.66 -9.87
C LYS A 457 2.75 -13.13 -11.26
N ASN A 458 3.47 -12.01 -11.33
CA ASN A 458 3.88 -11.39 -12.59
C ASN A 458 4.91 -12.26 -13.35
N GLU A 459 5.86 -12.86 -12.65
CA GLU A 459 6.83 -13.76 -13.22
C GLU A 459 6.14 -14.99 -13.84
N TYR A 460 5.21 -15.60 -13.13
CA TYR A 460 4.40 -16.71 -13.65
C TYR A 460 3.65 -16.33 -14.92
N GLN A 461 2.99 -15.18 -14.95
CA GLN A 461 2.26 -14.70 -16.12
C GLN A 461 3.15 -14.55 -17.36
N THR A 462 4.42 -14.24 -17.15
CA THR A 462 5.41 -14.12 -18.22
C THR A 462 5.87 -15.49 -18.74
N VAL A 463 6.11 -16.45 -17.84
CA VAL A 463 6.72 -17.74 -18.15
C VAL A 463 5.69 -18.80 -18.55
N ALA A 464 4.49 -18.78 -17.95
CA ALA A 464 3.51 -19.86 -18.10
C ALA A 464 2.89 -20.05 -19.52
N PRO A 465 2.61 -19.03 -20.35
CA PRO A 465 1.83 -19.22 -21.57
C PRO A 465 2.33 -20.30 -22.54
N PRO A 466 3.65 -20.41 -22.84
CA PRO A 466 4.16 -21.51 -23.65
C PRO A 466 4.07 -22.88 -22.96
N LEU A 467 4.19 -22.92 -21.63
CA LEU A 467 4.15 -24.15 -20.84
C LEU A 467 2.73 -24.70 -20.71
N LEU A 468 1.73 -23.87 -20.60
CA LEU A 468 0.32 -24.26 -20.62
C LEU A 468 -0.08 -24.86 -21.99
N ARG A 469 0.55 -24.42 -23.09
CA ARG A 469 0.39 -25.07 -24.41
C ARG A 469 1.03 -26.46 -24.43
N ALA A 470 2.19 -26.61 -23.79
CA ALA A 470 2.85 -27.93 -23.67
C ALA A 470 2.02 -28.88 -22.80
N SER A 471 1.42 -28.42 -21.72
CA SER A 471 0.48 -29.19 -20.88
C SER A 471 -0.73 -29.66 -21.69
N LYS A 472 -1.35 -28.82 -22.50
CA LYS A 472 -2.47 -29.21 -23.39
C LYS A 472 -2.05 -30.28 -24.41
N LYS A 473 -0.82 -30.20 -24.94
CA LYS A 473 -0.26 -31.23 -25.81
C LYS A 473 -0.06 -32.55 -25.07
N LEU A 474 0.43 -32.51 -23.83
CA LEU A 474 0.54 -33.67 -22.95
C LEU A 474 -0.82 -34.34 -22.72
N GLN A 475 -1.86 -33.55 -22.39
CA GLN A 475 -3.22 -34.03 -22.25
C GLN A 475 -3.72 -34.73 -23.52
N SER A 476 -3.58 -34.11 -24.69
CA SER A 476 -4.00 -34.70 -25.96
C SER A 476 -3.30 -36.02 -26.31
N THR A 477 -2.07 -36.21 -25.81
CA THR A 477 -1.28 -37.42 -26.02
C THR A 477 -1.68 -38.54 -25.04
N ILE A 478 -1.97 -38.19 -23.80
CA ILE A 478 -2.24 -39.19 -22.75
C ILE A 478 -3.71 -39.60 -22.69
N LEU A 479 -4.66 -38.67 -22.87
CA LEU A 479 -6.11 -38.96 -22.83
C LEU A 479 -6.56 -40.10 -23.75
N PRO A 480 -6.08 -40.27 -25.00
CA PRO A 480 -6.44 -41.41 -25.82
C PRO A 480 -5.97 -42.74 -25.25
N LEU A 481 -4.76 -42.77 -24.63
CA LEU A 481 -4.20 -43.99 -24.03
C LEU A 481 -5.02 -44.48 -22.84
N LEU A 482 -5.62 -43.54 -22.11
CA LEU A 482 -6.51 -43.79 -20.97
C LEU A 482 -7.91 -44.24 -21.43
N LYS A 483 -8.31 -43.94 -22.68
CA LYS A 483 -9.60 -44.36 -23.25
C LYS A 483 -9.55 -45.76 -23.90
N GLU A 484 -8.40 -46.22 -24.39
CA GLU A 484 -8.26 -47.53 -25.04
C GLU A 484 -8.51 -48.72 -24.08
N GLU A 485 -8.39 -48.57 -22.76
CA GLU A 485 -8.72 -49.62 -21.78
C GLU A 485 -10.21 -49.77 -21.47
N GLN A 486 -11.12 -49.01 -22.11
CA GLN A 486 -12.55 -49.06 -21.85
C GLN A 486 -13.39 -49.64 -22.97
N GLN A 487 -12.89 -50.60 -23.73
CA GLN A 487 -13.71 -51.41 -24.66
C GLN A 487 -14.58 -52.42 -23.93
N GLY A 488 -15.46 -51.96 -23.07
CA GLY A 488 -16.40 -52.78 -22.33
C GLY A 488 -17.41 -51.99 -21.51
N GLY A 489 -18.24 -51.18 -22.19
CA GLY A 489 -19.52 -50.71 -21.65
C GLY A 489 -19.53 -49.48 -20.74
N LYS A 490 -20.23 -48.43 -21.26
CA LYS A 490 -20.83 -47.27 -20.59
C LYS A 490 -19.92 -46.24 -19.91
N GLN A 491 -19.78 -45.08 -20.57
CA GLN A 491 -19.44 -43.75 -20.01
C GLN A 491 -19.00 -43.67 -18.53
N LYS A 492 -17.70 -43.63 -18.33
CA LYS A 492 -17.09 -43.22 -17.05
C LYS A 492 -15.82 -42.39 -17.27
N ASN A 493 -15.94 -41.26 -17.95
CA ASN A 493 -14.83 -40.30 -18.16
C ASN A 493 -14.43 -39.51 -16.89
N LEU A 494 -15.05 -39.80 -15.74
CA LEU A 494 -14.82 -39.10 -14.46
C LEU A 494 -13.97 -39.89 -13.44
N LEU A 495 -13.46 -41.08 -13.81
CA LEU A 495 -12.85 -41.98 -12.82
C LEU A 495 -11.31 -41.91 -12.73
N PHE A 496 -10.65 -41.24 -13.67
CA PHE A 496 -9.19 -41.23 -13.68
C PHE A 496 -8.61 -40.37 -12.57
N GLY A 497 -9.14 -39.15 -12.34
CA GLY A 497 -8.74 -38.30 -11.22
C GLY A 497 -9.00 -38.90 -9.83
N LYS A 498 -9.80 -39.96 -9.75
CA LYS A 498 -10.06 -40.69 -8.50
C LYS A 498 -9.15 -41.90 -8.31
N ARG A 499 -8.26 -42.21 -9.26
CA ARG A 499 -7.41 -43.42 -9.21
C ARG A 499 -5.94 -43.13 -9.09
N LEU A 500 -5.47 -41.95 -9.49
CA LEU A 500 -4.07 -41.54 -9.51
C LEU A 500 -3.84 -40.32 -8.63
N ALA A 501 -2.86 -40.39 -7.75
CA ALA A 501 -2.25 -39.25 -7.09
C ALA A 501 -0.79 -39.11 -7.52
N VAL A 502 -0.32 -37.86 -7.67
CA VAL A 502 1.03 -37.56 -8.16
C VAL A 502 1.77 -36.73 -7.09
N ALA A 503 3.03 -37.10 -6.86
CA ALA A 503 3.96 -36.29 -6.08
C ALA A 503 5.19 -35.97 -6.94
N LEU A 504 5.63 -34.74 -6.90
CA LEU A 504 6.85 -34.29 -7.56
C LEU A 504 7.83 -33.79 -6.51
N LEU A 505 9.04 -34.33 -6.50
CA LEU A 505 10.14 -33.89 -5.64
C LEU A 505 11.25 -33.34 -6.53
N ILE A 506 11.73 -32.15 -6.21
CA ILE A 506 12.72 -31.43 -7.00
C ILE A 506 13.97 -31.22 -6.16
N ASP A 507 15.09 -31.64 -6.69
CA ASP A 507 16.40 -31.33 -6.15
C ASP A 507 16.69 -29.83 -6.33
N GLU A 508 16.90 -29.13 -5.20
CA GLU A 508 17.28 -27.71 -5.18
C GLU A 508 18.71 -27.54 -4.67
N SER A 509 19.55 -28.51 -4.90
CA SER A 509 20.97 -28.39 -4.57
C SER A 509 21.68 -27.38 -5.46
N GLY A 510 22.82 -26.86 -5.00
CA GLY A 510 23.59 -25.84 -5.70
C GLY A 510 24.02 -26.23 -7.11
N SER A 511 24.17 -27.54 -7.41
CA SER A 511 24.46 -28.06 -8.77
C SER A 511 23.33 -27.79 -9.76
N MET A 512 22.10 -27.68 -9.30
CA MET A 512 20.93 -27.34 -10.13
C MET A 512 20.95 -25.90 -10.67
N GLY A 513 21.76 -25.00 -10.10
CA GLY A 513 21.99 -23.65 -10.64
C GLY A 513 22.81 -23.60 -11.92
N TRP A 514 23.47 -24.71 -12.29
CA TRP A 514 24.32 -24.77 -13.48
C TRP A 514 23.55 -25.17 -14.74
N GLY A 515 23.81 -24.49 -15.86
CA GLY A 515 23.29 -24.91 -17.16
C GLY A 515 21.77 -24.93 -17.28
N ASP A 516 21.08 -23.97 -16.69
CA ASP A 516 19.62 -23.82 -16.74
C ASP A 516 18.82 -25.01 -16.17
N ARG A 517 19.44 -25.90 -15.36
CA ARG A 517 18.79 -27.09 -14.82
C ARG A 517 17.58 -26.74 -13.96
N MET A 518 17.71 -25.78 -13.03
CA MET A 518 16.60 -25.31 -12.19
C MET A 518 15.48 -24.71 -13.04
N THR A 519 15.81 -23.95 -14.07
CA THR A 519 14.81 -23.41 -15.01
C THR A 519 14.04 -24.53 -15.73
N HIS A 520 14.71 -25.61 -16.11
CA HIS A 520 14.07 -26.78 -16.74
C HIS A 520 13.20 -27.55 -15.73
N ALA A 521 13.66 -27.74 -14.50
CA ALA A 521 12.88 -28.36 -13.43
C ALA A 521 11.58 -27.57 -13.15
N ARG A 522 11.69 -26.26 -13.00
CA ARG A 522 10.54 -25.36 -12.80
C ARG A 522 9.54 -25.43 -13.96
N LYS A 523 10.01 -25.37 -15.19
CA LYS A 523 9.15 -25.52 -16.39
C LYS A 523 8.42 -26.86 -16.41
N THR A 524 9.12 -27.94 -16.07
CA THR A 524 8.51 -29.29 -15.97
C THR A 524 7.46 -29.34 -14.88
N ALA A 525 7.74 -28.75 -13.72
CA ALA A 525 6.79 -28.67 -12.61
C ALA A 525 5.50 -27.92 -13.01
N ILE A 526 5.61 -26.78 -13.69
CA ILE A 526 4.45 -25.99 -14.17
C ILE A 526 3.62 -26.83 -15.16
N VAL A 527 4.25 -27.53 -16.10
CA VAL A 527 3.54 -28.38 -17.07
C VAL A 527 2.80 -29.50 -16.41
N LEU A 528 3.45 -30.20 -15.46
CA LEU A 528 2.84 -31.32 -14.73
C LEU A 528 1.74 -30.86 -13.78
N TYR A 529 1.94 -29.72 -13.10
CA TYR A 529 0.92 -29.12 -12.23
C TYR A 529 -0.36 -28.79 -13.02
N ASP A 530 -0.25 -28.05 -14.11
CA ASP A 530 -1.40 -27.69 -14.95
C ASP A 530 -2.06 -28.94 -15.57
N PHE A 531 -1.26 -29.91 -16.01
CA PHE A 531 -1.76 -31.19 -16.49
C PHE A 531 -2.61 -31.92 -15.46
N CYS A 532 -2.11 -32.08 -14.24
CA CYS A 532 -2.81 -32.77 -13.16
C CYS A 532 -4.06 -32.01 -12.73
N LYS A 533 -3.95 -30.70 -12.50
CA LYS A 533 -5.10 -29.85 -12.10
C LYS A 533 -6.20 -29.85 -13.14
N SER A 534 -5.89 -29.78 -14.42
CA SER A 534 -6.90 -29.78 -15.50
C SER A 534 -7.62 -31.12 -15.65
N LEU A 535 -7.04 -32.22 -15.22
CA LEU A 535 -7.63 -33.56 -15.22
C LEU A 535 -8.23 -33.95 -13.86
N GLY A 536 -8.14 -33.08 -12.84
CA GLY A 536 -8.59 -33.36 -11.49
C GLY A 536 -7.77 -34.44 -10.77
N ILE A 537 -6.48 -34.60 -11.14
CA ILE A 537 -5.53 -35.50 -10.51
C ILE A 537 -4.93 -34.74 -9.32
N PRO A 538 -5.04 -35.28 -8.08
CA PRO A 538 -4.34 -34.69 -6.94
C PRO A 538 -2.83 -34.67 -7.16
N ILE A 539 -2.21 -33.52 -6.94
CA ILE A 539 -0.76 -33.33 -7.10
C ILE A 539 -0.18 -32.54 -5.91
N THR A 540 0.97 -33.01 -5.41
CA THR A 540 1.81 -32.25 -4.49
C THR A 540 3.20 -32.04 -5.10
N ILE A 541 3.85 -30.90 -4.82
CA ILE A 541 5.16 -30.55 -5.37
C ILE A 541 6.03 -29.98 -4.26
N TYR A 542 7.18 -30.59 -4.07
CA TYR A 542 8.20 -30.18 -3.12
C TYR A 542 9.54 -29.93 -3.82
N GLY A 543 10.23 -28.88 -3.36
CA GLY A 543 11.68 -28.78 -3.49
C GLY A 543 12.37 -29.31 -2.25
N HIS A 544 13.63 -29.71 -2.36
CA HIS A 544 14.42 -30.05 -1.19
C HIS A 544 15.88 -29.61 -1.31
N SER A 545 16.45 -29.26 -0.16
CA SER A 545 17.87 -28.99 -0.01
C SER A 545 18.31 -29.32 1.41
N THR A 546 19.61 -29.24 1.71
CA THR A 546 20.09 -29.39 3.09
C THR A 546 20.26 -28.02 3.73
N ASP A 547 20.00 -27.96 5.05
CA ASP A 547 20.18 -26.77 5.86
C ASP A 547 20.80 -27.16 7.21
N ALA A 548 21.79 -26.44 7.70
CA ALA A 548 22.43 -26.47 9.02
C ALA A 548 22.38 -27.83 9.79
N GLY A 549 22.52 -28.95 9.07
CA GLY A 549 22.44 -30.31 9.63
C GLY A 549 21.08 -31.00 9.50
N GLY A 550 20.17 -30.43 8.73
CA GLY A 550 18.85 -30.97 8.43
C GLY A 550 18.53 -31.02 6.94
N VAL A 551 17.31 -31.39 6.62
CA VAL A 551 16.73 -31.34 5.27
C VAL A 551 15.59 -30.32 5.29
N ALA A 552 15.66 -29.33 4.44
CA ALA A 552 14.60 -28.38 4.17
C ALA A 552 13.75 -28.85 3.01
N LEU A 553 12.45 -28.93 3.21
CA LEU A 553 11.45 -29.24 2.19
C LEU A 553 10.60 -28.00 1.91
N TYR A 554 10.59 -27.60 0.67
CA TYR A 554 9.85 -26.42 0.19
C TYR A 554 8.55 -26.89 -0.47
N SER A 555 7.42 -26.66 0.21
CA SER A 555 6.10 -27.05 -0.29
C SER A 555 5.58 -25.98 -1.26
N TYR A 556 5.54 -26.28 -2.54
CA TYR A 556 5.05 -25.40 -3.61
C TYR A 556 3.58 -25.66 -3.94
N ALA A 557 3.16 -26.94 -3.93
CA ALA A 557 1.77 -27.31 -4.15
C ALA A 557 1.38 -28.45 -3.24
N GLU A 558 0.14 -28.41 -2.73
CA GLU A 558 -0.39 -29.42 -1.84
C GLU A 558 -1.70 -30.01 -2.37
N PHE A 559 -1.98 -31.26 -1.98
CA PHE A 559 -3.21 -31.96 -2.36
C PHE A 559 -4.44 -31.20 -1.92
N ASP A 560 -4.43 -30.65 -0.72
CA ASP A 560 -5.55 -30.02 -0.03
C ASP A 560 -5.37 -28.49 0.15
N SER A 561 -4.54 -27.86 -0.68
CA SER A 561 -4.37 -26.40 -0.68
C SER A 561 -5.71 -25.69 -0.93
N VAL A 562 -6.04 -24.73 -0.07
CA VAL A 562 -7.31 -24.01 -0.07
C VAL A 562 -7.30 -22.79 -1.00
N ASP A 563 -6.13 -22.22 -1.28
CA ASP A 563 -5.96 -21.15 -2.25
C ASP A 563 -5.66 -21.73 -3.65
N ASN A 564 -5.83 -20.90 -4.66
CA ASN A 564 -5.48 -21.27 -6.04
C ASN A 564 -4.11 -20.71 -6.45
N GLU A 565 -3.23 -20.45 -5.48
CA GLU A 565 -1.96 -19.75 -5.68
C GLU A 565 -0.75 -20.67 -5.80
N ASP A 566 -0.92 -21.99 -5.66
CA ASP A 566 0.17 -22.95 -5.78
C ASP A 566 0.97 -22.83 -7.07
N CYS A 567 0.32 -22.49 -8.19
CA CYS A 567 1.01 -22.29 -9.46
C CYS A 567 2.03 -21.15 -9.40
N TYR A 568 1.76 -20.12 -8.61
CA TYR A 568 2.68 -18.99 -8.42
C TYR A 568 3.80 -19.33 -7.46
N ARG A 569 3.56 -20.17 -6.43
CA ARG A 569 4.59 -20.68 -5.53
C ARG A 569 5.68 -21.44 -6.27
N LEU A 570 5.35 -22.08 -7.40
CA LEU A 570 6.33 -22.72 -8.28
C LEU A 570 7.42 -21.76 -8.78
N MET A 571 7.18 -20.45 -8.79
CA MET A 571 8.16 -19.45 -9.19
C MET A 571 9.22 -19.20 -8.13
N ASP A 572 9.01 -19.61 -6.88
CA ASP A 572 9.98 -19.50 -5.78
C ASP A 572 11.07 -20.59 -5.80
N MET A 573 10.97 -21.58 -6.72
CA MET A 573 11.99 -22.60 -6.88
C MET A 573 13.34 -21.98 -7.23
N CYS A 574 14.39 -22.32 -6.47
CA CYS A 574 15.76 -21.88 -6.75
C CYS A 574 16.77 -22.93 -6.29
N ASP A 575 17.99 -22.83 -6.79
CA ASP A 575 19.12 -23.62 -6.28
C ASP A 575 19.56 -23.10 -4.90
N ARG A 576 19.94 -24.03 -4.02
CA ARG A 576 20.25 -23.72 -2.60
C ARG A 576 21.59 -24.37 -2.18
N ASN A 577 21.54 -25.33 -1.27
CA ASN A 577 22.72 -25.94 -0.64
C ASN A 577 23.01 -27.37 -1.15
N GLY A 578 23.21 -28.31 -0.21
CA GLY A 578 23.49 -29.72 -0.51
C GLY A 578 22.22 -30.53 -0.80
N ASN A 579 22.43 -31.83 -1.06
CA ASN A 579 21.39 -32.74 -1.48
C ASN A 579 21.40 -33.99 -0.59
N ARG A 580 20.25 -34.26 0.07
CA ARG A 580 20.01 -35.48 0.84
C ARG A 580 18.67 -36.08 0.42
N ASP A 581 18.60 -36.59 -0.82
CA ASP A 581 17.40 -37.12 -1.47
C ASP A 581 16.64 -38.13 -0.64
N GLY A 582 17.33 -39.01 0.11
CA GLY A 582 16.69 -40.11 0.80
C GLY A 582 15.69 -39.71 1.86
N ALA A 583 16.02 -38.71 2.69
CA ALA A 583 15.09 -38.17 3.69
C ALA A 583 13.92 -37.46 3.00
N ALA A 584 14.17 -36.67 1.99
CA ALA A 584 13.13 -35.96 1.24
C ALA A 584 12.18 -36.93 0.52
N LEU A 585 12.72 -37.98 -0.12
CA LEU A 585 11.92 -39.03 -0.76
C LEU A 585 11.02 -39.77 0.23
N ARG A 586 11.53 -40.12 1.45
CA ARG A 586 10.73 -40.78 2.47
C ARG A 586 9.55 -39.92 2.91
N PHE A 587 9.79 -38.64 3.18
CA PHE A 587 8.70 -37.73 3.52
C PHE A 587 7.63 -37.67 2.43
N VAL A 588 8.02 -37.40 1.20
CA VAL A 588 7.08 -37.25 0.08
C VAL A 588 6.34 -38.56 -0.23
N ALA A 589 7.03 -39.69 -0.11
CA ALA A 589 6.42 -41.01 -0.30
C ALA A 589 5.42 -41.35 0.83
N GLU A 590 5.74 -41.06 2.10
CA GLU A 590 4.80 -41.19 3.21
C GLU A 590 3.59 -40.31 3.05
N HIS A 591 3.81 -39.02 2.70
CA HIS A 591 2.72 -38.09 2.43
C HIS A 591 1.83 -38.58 1.27
N LEU A 592 2.41 -39.07 0.19
CA LEU A 592 1.66 -39.68 -0.90
C LEU A 592 0.91 -40.95 -0.49
N CYS A 593 1.44 -41.74 0.44
CA CYS A 593 0.78 -42.95 0.97
C CYS A 593 -0.49 -42.63 1.77
N THR A 594 -0.65 -41.42 2.29
CA THR A 594 -1.90 -40.99 2.98
C THR A 594 -3.08 -40.86 2.03
N ARG A 595 -2.81 -40.76 0.71
CA ARG A 595 -3.86 -40.58 -0.28
C ARG A 595 -4.69 -41.85 -0.52
N PRO A 596 -6.01 -41.67 -0.73
CA PRO A 596 -6.91 -42.80 -0.97
C PRO A 596 -6.85 -43.35 -2.42
N GLU A 597 -6.16 -42.66 -3.33
CA GLU A 597 -6.03 -43.08 -4.72
C GLU A 597 -5.27 -44.41 -4.84
N LEU A 598 -5.73 -45.30 -5.71
CA LEU A 598 -5.18 -46.66 -5.85
C LEU A 598 -3.78 -46.66 -6.43
N GLN A 599 -3.48 -45.71 -7.32
CA GLN A 599 -2.18 -45.57 -7.98
C GLN A 599 -1.49 -44.34 -7.46
N LYS A 600 -0.26 -44.45 -7.10
CA LYS A 600 0.57 -43.40 -6.52
C LYS A 600 1.84 -43.24 -7.34
N LEU A 601 2.05 -42.09 -7.90
CA LEU A 601 3.21 -41.80 -8.74
C LEU A 601 4.08 -40.73 -8.06
N LEU A 602 5.33 -41.10 -7.73
CA LEU A 602 6.34 -40.17 -7.23
C LEU A 602 7.43 -39.96 -8.28
N ILE A 603 7.65 -38.71 -8.65
CA ILE A 603 8.69 -38.31 -9.63
C ILE A 603 9.72 -37.46 -8.90
N LEU A 604 10.97 -37.92 -8.86
CA LEU A 604 12.12 -37.14 -8.45
C LEU A 604 12.74 -36.46 -9.68
N ILE A 605 12.99 -35.16 -9.62
CA ILE A 605 13.78 -34.42 -10.60
C ILE A 605 15.11 -34.05 -9.95
N SER A 606 16.23 -34.58 -10.48
CA SER A 606 17.57 -34.32 -9.97
C SER A 606 18.59 -34.32 -11.10
N ASP A 607 19.74 -33.71 -10.88
CA ASP A 607 20.83 -33.64 -11.84
C ASP A 607 21.95 -34.65 -11.57
N GLY A 608 21.91 -35.41 -10.46
CA GLY A 608 23.04 -36.25 -10.14
C GLY A 608 22.89 -37.17 -8.93
N GLN A 609 23.93 -37.22 -8.14
CA GLN A 609 24.06 -38.04 -6.95
C GLN A 609 23.83 -37.22 -5.69
N PRO A 610 23.29 -37.86 -4.62
CA PRO A 610 23.27 -37.23 -3.31
C PRO A 610 24.67 -36.76 -2.87
N ALA A 611 24.76 -35.55 -2.41
CA ALA A 611 26.00 -34.90 -1.98
C ALA A 611 25.76 -34.03 -0.75
N ASP A 612 25.81 -34.70 0.42
CA ASP A 612 25.74 -34.03 1.70
C ASP A 612 26.71 -34.65 2.70
N TYR A 613 27.01 -33.92 3.79
CA TYR A 613 27.90 -34.43 4.85
C TYR A 613 27.34 -35.69 5.46
N GLY A 614 28.10 -36.80 5.36
CA GLY A 614 27.69 -38.12 5.83
C GLY A 614 26.59 -38.83 5.02
N TYR A 615 26.25 -38.28 3.83
CA TYR A 615 25.31 -38.89 2.90
C TYR A 615 25.73 -38.70 1.45
N SER A 616 26.60 -39.60 0.98
CA SER A 616 27.13 -39.55 -0.38
C SER A 616 27.61 -40.91 -0.89
N GLY A 617 27.93 -41.04 -2.16
CA GLY A 617 28.53 -42.22 -2.80
C GLY A 617 27.67 -43.49 -2.67
N THR A 618 28.33 -44.63 -2.49
CA THR A 618 27.70 -45.97 -2.51
C THR A 618 26.67 -46.19 -1.42
N GLU A 619 26.86 -45.57 -0.26
CA GLU A 619 25.93 -45.72 0.89
C GLU A 619 24.60 -44.99 0.60
N ALA A 620 24.68 -43.78 0.11
CA ALA A 620 23.50 -43.01 -0.29
C ALA A 620 22.76 -43.68 -1.46
N GLU A 621 23.50 -44.18 -2.47
CA GLU A 621 22.90 -44.96 -3.56
C GLU A 621 22.21 -46.24 -3.08
N ALA A 622 22.77 -46.92 -2.08
CA ALA A 622 22.17 -48.13 -1.48
C ALA A 622 20.87 -47.78 -0.74
N ASP A 623 20.84 -46.67 0.00
CA ASP A 623 19.65 -46.15 0.66
C ASP A 623 18.55 -45.81 -0.37
N LEU A 624 18.84 -45.07 -1.42
CA LEU A 624 17.88 -44.72 -2.47
C LEU A 624 17.29 -45.97 -3.17
N ARG A 625 18.12 -46.96 -3.46
CA ARG A 625 17.62 -48.27 -3.98
C ARG A 625 16.76 -49.01 -2.95
N GLY A 626 17.08 -48.88 -1.67
CA GLY A 626 16.27 -49.41 -0.58
C GLY A 626 14.90 -48.75 -0.51
N ILE A 627 14.86 -47.41 -0.54
CA ILE A 627 13.64 -46.61 -0.52
C ILE A 627 12.74 -46.99 -1.72
N LYS A 628 13.31 -47.03 -2.93
CA LYS A 628 12.53 -47.43 -4.11
C LYS A 628 11.84 -48.77 -3.91
N LYS A 629 12.56 -49.82 -3.46
CA LYS A 629 12.00 -51.14 -3.21
C LYS A 629 10.97 -51.19 -2.06
N GLU A 630 11.17 -50.36 -1.06
CA GLU A 630 10.26 -50.25 0.09
C GLU A 630 8.91 -49.72 -0.34
N TYR A 631 8.90 -48.58 -1.08
CA TYR A 631 7.65 -47.95 -1.49
C TYR A 631 6.98 -48.61 -2.69
N GLU A 632 7.74 -49.29 -3.57
CA GLU A 632 7.14 -50.14 -4.59
C GLU A 632 6.26 -51.27 -3.97
N LYS A 633 6.63 -51.80 -2.81
CA LYS A 633 5.79 -52.78 -2.07
C LYS A 633 4.52 -52.15 -1.48
N ARG A 634 4.47 -50.84 -1.42
CA ARG A 634 3.33 -50.03 -0.94
C ARG A 634 2.55 -49.37 -2.08
N ASP A 635 2.68 -49.92 -3.28
CA ASP A 635 2.01 -49.44 -4.50
C ASP A 635 2.37 -47.98 -4.90
N VAL A 636 3.56 -47.49 -4.53
CA VAL A 636 4.11 -46.23 -4.99
C VAL A 636 5.09 -46.49 -6.14
N ILE A 637 4.78 -46.00 -7.31
CA ILE A 637 5.64 -46.07 -8.49
C ILE A 637 6.61 -44.86 -8.45
N LEU A 638 7.91 -45.13 -8.28
CA LEU A 638 8.94 -44.13 -8.14
C LEU A 638 9.77 -44.04 -9.44
N PHE A 639 9.77 -42.84 -10.05
CA PHE A 639 10.62 -42.48 -11.15
C PHE A 639 11.60 -41.39 -10.77
N ALA A 640 12.80 -41.44 -11.33
CA ALA A 640 13.77 -40.36 -11.25
C ALA A 640 14.01 -39.78 -12.64
N ALA A 641 13.75 -38.49 -12.76
CA ALA A 641 13.87 -37.73 -13.99
C ALA A 641 15.20 -36.98 -13.97
N ALA A 642 16.08 -37.28 -14.92
CA ALA A 642 17.38 -36.66 -15.02
C ALA A 642 17.38 -35.40 -15.90
N ILE A 643 18.03 -34.35 -15.37
CA ILE A 643 18.33 -33.11 -16.09
C ILE A 643 19.84 -32.94 -16.17
N GLY A 644 20.38 -32.71 -17.36
CA GLY A 644 21.82 -32.47 -17.55
C GLY A 644 22.61 -33.70 -18.01
N ASP A 645 23.92 -33.70 -17.75
CA ASP A 645 24.86 -34.68 -18.32
C ASP A 645 25.06 -35.90 -17.42
N ASP A 646 24.72 -35.82 -16.12
CA ASP A 646 24.96 -36.91 -15.13
C ASP A 646 23.89 -38.00 -15.13
N LYS A 647 23.19 -38.21 -16.21
CA LYS A 647 22.10 -39.18 -16.41
C LYS A 647 22.47 -40.61 -16.05
N GLU A 648 23.73 -41.00 -16.23
CA GLU A 648 24.18 -42.35 -15.97
C GLU A 648 24.13 -42.70 -14.47
N ASN A 649 24.34 -41.73 -13.60
CA ASN A 649 24.20 -41.92 -12.16
C ASN A 649 22.73 -42.21 -11.76
N ILE A 650 21.81 -41.40 -12.25
CA ILE A 650 20.36 -41.58 -12.02
C ILE A 650 19.90 -42.93 -12.61
N ARG A 651 20.31 -43.24 -13.84
CA ARG A 651 20.01 -44.54 -14.49
C ARG A 651 20.52 -45.73 -13.66
N ARG A 652 21.76 -45.64 -13.12
CA ARG A 652 22.35 -46.72 -12.29
C ARG A 652 21.57 -46.93 -10.96
N ILE A 653 21.08 -45.83 -10.36
CA ILE A 653 20.35 -45.90 -9.11
C ILE A 653 18.93 -46.45 -9.31
N TYR A 654 18.20 -45.84 -10.27
CA TYR A 654 16.77 -46.09 -10.43
C TYR A 654 16.39 -47.09 -11.53
N LYS A 655 17.34 -47.49 -12.39
CA LYS A 655 17.20 -48.54 -13.43
C LYS A 655 15.95 -48.30 -14.31
N ASP A 656 14.95 -49.16 -14.21
CA ASP A 656 13.69 -49.13 -14.95
C ASP A 656 12.80 -47.93 -14.58
N GLY A 657 13.05 -47.29 -13.44
CA GLY A 657 12.43 -46.02 -13.01
C GLY A 657 13.17 -44.76 -13.53
N PHE A 658 13.99 -44.86 -14.54
CA PHE A 658 14.69 -43.71 -15.12
C PHE A 658 13.86 -43.01 -16.20
N LEU A 659 13.80 -41.68 -16.15
CA LEU A 659 13.14 -40.84 -17.13
C LEU A 659 14.10 -39.74 -17.60
N ASP A 660 14.29 -39.57 -18.91
CA ASP A 660 15.05 -38.44 -19.47
C ASP A 660 14.11 -37.27 -19.76
N ILE A 661 14.31 -36.13 -19.07
CA ILE A 661 13.54 -34.89 -19.27
C ILE A 661 14.38 -33.71 -19.74
N THR A 662 15.58 -33.98 -20.25
CA THR A 662 16.49 -32.95 -20.77
C THR A 662 15.84 -32.08 -21.85
N LYS A 663 14.89 -32.66 -22.60
CA LYS A 663 14.11 -31.94 -23.61
C LYS A 663 12.65 -31.94 -23.23
N LEU A 664 12.13 -30.78 -22.89
CA LEU A 664 10.72 -30.59 -22.47
C LEU A 664 9.74 -31.04 -23.58
N GLU A 665 10.13 -30.92 -24.87
CA GLU A 665 9.32 -31.37 -26.01
C GLU A 665 9.09 -32.89 -26.02
N GLU A 666 10.00 -33.68 -25.43
CA GLU A 666 9.90 -35.12 -25.34
C GLU A 666 9.11 -35.61 -24.10
N LEU A 667 8.85 -34.73 -23.12
CA LEU A 667 8.12 -35.04 -21.92
C LEU A 667 6.75 -35.72 -22.19
N PRO A 668 5.91 -35.26 -23.16
CA PRO A 668 4.64 -35.91 -23.45
C PRO A 668 4.81 -37.35 -23.92
N LYS A 669 5.83 -37.63 -24.73
CA LYS A 669 6.13 -38.99 -25.23
C LYS A 669 6.62 -39.89 -24.10
N ASN A 670 7.54 -39.39 -23.28
CA ASN A 670 8.13 -40.13 -22.19
C ASN A 670 7.08 -40.45 -21.10
N MET A 671 6.25 -39.48 -20.75
CA MET A 671 5.11 -39.67 -19.84
C MET A 671 4.07 -40.66 -20.40
N ALA A 672 3.76 -40.57 -21.70
CA ALA A 672 2.85 -41.54 -22.36
C ALA A 672 3.38 -42.96 -22.30
N GLN A 673 4.70 -43.16 -22.44
CA GLN A 673 5.35 -44.46 -22.31
C GLN A 673 5.24 -45.00 -20.88
N LEU A 674 5.46 -44.12 -19.86
CA LEU A 674 5.29 -44.48 -18.45
C LEU A 674 3.86 -44.91 -18.13
N VAL A 675 2.88 -44.14 -18.58
CA VAL A 675 1.46 -44.46 -18.43
C VAL A 675 1.16 -45.84 -19.02
N LYS A 676 1.69 -46.15 -20.21
CA LYS A 676 1.49 -47.48 -20.84
C LYS A 676 2.15 -48.63 -20.10
N GLN A 677 3.28 -48.39 -19.45
CA GLN A 677 4.03 -49.46 -18.76
C GLN A 677 3.50 -49.76 -17.36
N HIS A 678 3.04 -48.74 -16.65
CA HIS A 678 2.80 -48.84 -15.20
C HIS A 678 1.37 -48.54 -14.73
N LEU A 679 0.55 -47.92 -15.56
CA LEU A 679 -0.82 -47.57 -15.21
C LEU A 679 -1.85 -48.51 -15.87
N LYS A 680 -1.44 -49.74 -16.24
CA LYS A 680 -2.33 -50.77 -16.78
C LYS A 680 -3.13 -51.47 -15.69
#